data_b9f6dcb7b13488a6ea156f1eef7cec24
#
_entry.id   b9f6dcb7b13488a6ea156f1eef7cec24
#
_cell.length_a   1.000
_cell.length_b   1.000
_cell.length_c   1.000
_cell.angle_alpha   90.00
_cell.angle_beta   90.00
_cell.angle_gamma   90.00
#
_symmetry.space_group_name_H-M   'P 1'
#
loop_
_entity.id
_entity.type
_entity.pdbx_description
1 polymer ?
#
loop_
_entity_poly.entity_id
_entity_poly.type
_entity_poly.pdbx_seq_one_letter_code
_entity_poly.pdbx_strand_id
1 'polypeptide(L)'
;MASVTQTIPNFLGGVSNQPDDKKLPGQVKEAINAYPDPTFGLTKRPGFKYLAELKDGVPSGGTSFDNNDLDNAKWFYINRDDDEKYVGCIVGNATEADAAIHVWNTVPDSGVYKKATITYGTNTRQYLNALNSHNYDVLNVRDQTIITNKTKPVTVVAGDAYNLKRNATFLVTLVEYSAKYQIDIKIGGTTYTSTYDTKAGDTATNDNDTTNFLDADDILDGLRTKILQGGDSNPGAISGLTCTKIGNSLEVTHTADFTAQAKGGRTGGTSLKVYQDEVQSITELSGESSHNGTVKIVNTFSAAASYYTKFKAENEASGAGIWIETREPGGEKGLSSATMPHRLRNTAINAFTFEVIEDDSTNYPGVFGTARLVGDNKTNEHPSCVVRETDGSITSKTVQQVFYYNNRVGFLTEDNVSMSQSGDYFNFYAESAQTSTAADPIDLSCSSIKEATLHGILPTAAGLILFSQNQQFIMYSADGNLSPQTALIRGLSNYQMDEKIDPVDVGTNINFISKTHTTAGFTRVFGMLPQGVGQIPKVVDIGRVVSEYIPATITALTASPQNSFIAMYGTSDDKVYFYRTYSDGEQDLIQCWFNWQLPGNVHFVEVDSDTMFSVVKTGTGGTARYHLLSATLTQTPEETIIVTSTGQQVNPHMDFYVKASSVSYDSTNDLSKCYLPYSDISTLDPVIIIAGTQTFSGVTESGFTIEPDRGTDGTGDFFSVPRKDLTGQAANVYVGYKYSYDVTLPKMYFRRDPDGKVTDYTAALIVSRMKFSIGQSAVVGFKLKSKGRTGSTETFTGDGTNKVFTPTFTVEDRNDIIVKKNGAVQTKGTDYTITNEPLTITFTTAPLAARTVDNEALAADSIEIYVDQWYTLQSTQESNYYLGDDVPLDTQSTFVVPIHQRTDNYTLRVYSDSPFPVALTSMAWEGTYSPRYYRRT
;
A
#
# COMPACT_ATOMS: atom_id res chain seq x y z
N MET A 1 -6.09 53.53 28.41
CA MET A 1 -5.83 52.16 28.03
C MET A 1 -6.69 51.28 28.94
N ALA A 2 -7.49 50.41 28.35
CA ALA A 2 -8.32 49.47 29.13
C ALA A 2 -7.58 48.18 29.36
N SER A 3 -7.68 47.65 30.61
CA SER A 3 -7.20 46.28 30.87
C SER A 3 -8.17 45.31 30.22
N VAL A 4 -7.63 44.32 29.54
CA VAL A 4 -8.38 43.28 28.82
C VAL A 4 -7.80 41.89 29.11
N THR A 5 -8.70 40.93 29.23
CA THR A 5 -8.34 39.51 29.37
C THR A 5 -9.13 38.69 28.35
N GLN A 6 -8.45 37.78 27.70
CA GLN A 6 -9.11 36.82 26.80
C GLN A 6 -8.53 35.42 27.00
N THR A 7 -9.40 34.44 26.85
CA THR A 7 -9.06 33.02 27.01
C THR A 7 -9.06 32.32 25.66
N ILE A 8 -8.09 31.46 25.45
CA ILE A 8 -8.05 30.48 24.37
C ILE A 8 -8.38 29.13 25.03
N PRO A 9 -9.55 28.55 24.78
CA PRO A 9 -10.07 27.42 25.55
C PRO A 9 -9.33 26.10 25.30
N ASN A 10 -8.70 25.97 24.15
CA ASN A 10 -7.91 24.81 23.79
C ASN A 10 -6.89 25.15 22.69
N PHE A 11 -5.97 24.20 22.38
CA PHE A 11 -5.00 24.30 21.29
C PHE A 11 -5.21 23.22 20.21
N LEU A 12 -6.44 22.78 20.04
CA LEU A 12 -6.82 21.71 19.13
C LEU A 12 -7.08 22.18 17.68
N GLY A 13 -6.85 23.47 17.40
CA GLY A 13 -6.98 24.03 16.05
C GLY A 13 -5.83 23.72 15.09
N GLY A 14 -4.71 23.17 15.61
CA GLY A 14 -3.53 22.78 14.83
C GLY A 14 -2.80 23.94 14.14
N VAL A 15 -1.92 23.57 13.21
CA VAL A 15 -1.12 24.53 12.43
C VAL A 15 -1.97 25.22 11.37
N SER A 16 -1.73 26.54 11.18
CA SER A 16 -2.33 27.32 10.09
C SER A 16 -1.31 28.30 9.53
N ASN A 17 -1.19 28.37 8.21
CA ASN A 17 -0.35 29.34 7.51
C ASN A 17 -1.07 30.68 7.23
N GLN A 18 -2.32 30.81 7.68
CA GLN A 18 -3.05 32.07 7.58
C GLN A 18 -2.31 33.18 8.35
N PRO A 19 -2.47 34.44 7.96
CA PRO A 19 -2.01 35.58 8.74
C PRO A 19 -2.53 35.52 10.17
N ASP A 20 -1.72 35.93 11.16
CA ASP A 20 -2.04 35.76 12.59
C ASP A 20 -3.36 36.45 13.01
N ASP A 21 -3.78 37.52 12.29
CA ASP A 21 -5.06 38.21 12.50
C ASP A 21 -6.26 37.42 12.00
N LYS A 22 -6.06 36.41 11.16
CA LYS A 22 -7.10 35.53 10.59
C LYS A 22 -7.17 34.16 11.26
N LYS A 23 -6.16 33.79 12.02
CA LYS A 23 -6.16 32.50 12.74
C LYS A 23 -7.31 32.44 13.74
N LEU A 24 -7.97 31.31 13.84
CA LEU A 24 -8.99 31.04 14.85
C LEU A 24 -8.35 30.83 16.23
N PRO A 25 -9.09 31.03 17.34
CA PRO A 25 -8.60 30.69 18.68
C PRO A 25 -8.21 29.20 18.71
N GLY A 26 -7.05 28.91 19.31
CA GLY A 26 -6.51 27.55 19.42
C GLY A 26 -5.68 27.09 18.21
N GLN A 27 -5.63 27.85 17.11
CA GLN A 27 -4.66 27.60 16.05
C GLN A 27 -3.27 28.12 16.44
N VAL A 28 -2.25 27.37 16.03
CA VAL A 28 -0.84 27.68 16.27
C VAL A 28 -0.09 28.00 14.97
N LYS A 29 1.08 28.59 15.07
CA LYS A 29 1.92 28.87 13.92
C LYS A 29 2.72 27.65 13.50
N GLU A 30 3.18 26.86 14.47
CA GLU A 30 3.95 25.65 14.27
C GLU A 30 3.68 24.69 15.43
N ALA A 31 3.65 23.40 15.15
CA ALA A 31 3.49 22.33 16.14
C ALA A 31 4.30 21.11 15.68
N ILE A 32 5.48 20.95 16.26
CA ILE A 32 6.39 19.84 15.98
C ILE A 32 6.33 18.86 17.15
N ASN A 33 6.22 17.57 16.85
CA ASN A 33 6.12 16.50 17.85
C ASN A 33 4.97 16.69 18.86
N ALA A 34 3.91 17.38 18.42
CA ALA A 34 2.69 17.57 19.17
C ALA A 34 1.61 16.60 18.70
N TYR A 35 0.74 16.17 19.60
CA TYR A 35 -0.38 15.31 19.32
C TYR A 35 -1.65 15.91 19.95
N PRO A 36 -2.61 16.38 19.17
CA PRO A 36 -3.85 16.95 19.67
C PRO A 36 -4.79 15.85 20.16
N ASP A 37 -5.17 15.91 21.44
CA ASP A 37 -6.10 14.99 22.08
C ASP A 37 -7.26 15.76 22.71
N PRO A 38 -8.54 15.34 22.51
CA PRO A 38 -9.69 16.06 23.05
C PRO A 38 -9.75 16.05 24.56
N THR A 39 -9.18 15.06 25.22
CA THR A 39 -9.18 14.90 26.67
C THR A 39 -8.01 15.61 27.33
N PHE A 40 -6.80 15.46 26.76
CA PHE A 40 -5.56 15.91 27.36
C PHE A 40 -5.03 17.23 26.79
N GLY A 41 -5.62 17.72 25.69
CA GLY A 41 -5.17 18.91 24.99
C GLY A 41 -4.06 18.62 23.95
N LEU A 42 -3.17 19.60 23.73
CA LEU A 42 -2.04 19.45 22.82
C LEU A 42 -0.86 18.79 23.55
N THR A 43 -0.74 17.48 23.44
CA THR A 43 0.27 16.69 24.16
C THR A 43 1.54 16.54 23.36
N LYS A 44 2.64 16.20 24.03
CA LYS A 44 3.86 15.69 23.39
C LYS A 44 3.55 14.32 22.77
N ARG A 45 4.03 14.05 21.54
CA ARG A 45 3.83 12.75 20.90
C ARG A 45 4.41 11.60 21.75
N PRO A 46 3.93 10.38 21.60
CA PRO A 46 4.56 9.23 22.23
C PRO A 46 5.99 9.03 21.69
N GLY A 47 6.85 8.44 22.51
CA GLY A 47 8.18 7.99 22.11
C GLY A 47 8.09 6.77 21.16
N PHE A 48 9.12 6.57 20.35
CA PHE A 48 9.25 5.39 19.50
C PHE A 48 10.10 4.31 20.17
N LYS A 49 9.48 3.17 20.45
CA LYS A 49 10.14 1.97 20.95
C LYS A 49 10.95 1.32 19.84
N TYR A 50 12.19 0.98 20.10
CA TYR A 50 13.00 0.17 19.20
C TYR A 50 12.55 -1.30 19.26
N LEU A 51 12.20 -1.87 18.11
CA LEU A 51 11.86 -3.28 17.98
C LEU A 51 13.02 -4.09 17.42
N ALA A 52 13.52 -3.72 16.25
CA ALA A 52 14.61 -4.42 15.60
C ALA A 52 15.34 -3.57 14.55
N GLU A 53 16.62 -3.85 14.32
CA GLU A 53 17.33 -3.48 13.11
C GLU A 53 16.96 -4.48 12.02
N LEU A 54 16.56 -3.98 10.85
CA LEU A 54 16.21 -4.82 9.70
C LEU A 54 17.50 -5.34 9.06
N LYS A 55 17.67 -6.66 9.07
CA LYS A 55 18.86 -7.34 8.54
C LYS A 55 18.45 -8.38 7.51
N ASP A 56 19.33 -8.64 6.55
CA ASP A 56 19.20 -9.78 5.65
C ASP A 56 19.77 -11.04 6.31
N GLY A 57 18.99 -12.11 6.34
CA GLY A 57 19.38 -13.36 7.01
C GLY A 57 18.41 -13.78 8.13
N VAL A 58 18.36 -15.07 8.42
CA VAL A 58 17.45 -15.71 9.37
C VAL A 58 18.22 -16.52 10.39
N PRO A 59 17.83 -16.54 11.67
CA PRO A 59 17.17 -15.53 12.51
C PRO A 59 18.24 -14.76 13.30
N SER A 60 18.40 -13.56 13.43
CA SER A 60 19.31 -12.81 14.33
C SER A 60 20.83 -12.82 14.03
N GLY A 61 21.29 -13.17 12.85
CA GLY A 61 22.70 -13.18 12.48
C GLY A 61 23.00 -12.66 11.06
N GLY A 62 22.01 -12.03 10.41
CA GLY A 62 22.15 -11.56 9.04
C GLY A 62 22.99 -10.30 8.88
N THR A 63 23.33 -9.97 7.63
CA THR A 63 24.00 -8.74 7.25
C THR A 63 23.01 -7.57 7.32
N SER A 64 23.45 -6.43 7.82
CA SER A 64 22.65 -5.20 7.80
C SER A 64 22.44 -4.74 6.36
N PHE A 65 21.26 -4.21 6.05
CA PHE A 65 21.02 -3.47 4.82
C PHE A 65 21.74 -2.13 4.88
N ASP A 66 22.54 -1.82 3.88
CA ASP A 66 23.32 -0.59 3.78
C ASP A 66 23.23 0.01 2.35
N ASN A 67 23.97 1.07 2.09
CA ASN A 67 24.08 1.67 0.74
C ASN A 67 22.74 1.90 0.01
N ASN A 68 21.68 2.25 0.73
CA ASN A 68 20.35 2.52 0.16
C ASN A 68 19.62 1.28 -0.39
N ASP A 69 19.92 0.10 0.10
CA ASP A 69 19.38 -1.17 -0.40
C ASP A 69 17.83 -1.21 -0.42
N LEU A 70 17.17 -0.59 0.57
CA LEU A 70 15.72 -0.59 0.70
C LEU A 70 15.05 0.76 0.31
N ASP A 71 15.78 1.73 -0.24
CA ASP A 71 15.23 3.07 -0.53
C ASP A 71 14.11 3.06 -1.56
N ASN A 72 14.16 2.16 -2.52
CA ASN A 72 13.15 2.00 -3.57
C ASN A 72 12.20 0.82 -3.33
N ALA A 73 12.20 0.24 -2.15
CA ALA A 73 11.35 -0.89 -1.81
C ALA A 73 9.87 -0.45 -1.66
N LYS A 74 8.94 -1.27 -2.11
CA LYS A 74 7.50 -1.12 -1.79
C LYS A 74 7.24 -1.77 -0.44
N TRP A 75 6.93 -0.97 0.56
CA TRP A 75 6.60 -1.44 1.90
C TRP A 75 5.11 -1.81 2.01
N PHE A 76 4.80 -2.78 2.86
CA PHE A 76 3.44 -3.22 3.16
C PHE A 76 3.34 -3.80 4.57
N TYR A 77 2.11 -3.88 5.09
CA TYR A 77 1.82 -4.46 6.39
C TYR A 77 0.87 -5.65 6.23
N ILE A 78 1.13 -6.73 6.95
CA ILE A 78 0.26 -7.91 7.01
C ILE A 78 -0.28 -8.00 8.43
N ASN A 79 -1.61 -7.96 8.57
CA ASN A 79 -2.32 -8.26 9.80
C ASN A 79 -3.16 -9.50 9.56
N ARG A 80 -2.67 -10.65 9.97
CA ARG A 80 -3.36 -11.93 9.84
C ARG A 80 -4.28 -12.17 11.05
N ASP A 81 -3.71 -12.09 12.24
CA ASP A 81 -4.36 -12.25 13.54
C ASP A 81 -3.53 -11.54 14.64
N ASP A 82 -3.92 -11.71 15.91
CA ASP A 82 -3.23 -11.02 17.02
C ASP A 82 -1.80 -11.53 17.25
N ASP A 83 -1.49 -12.76 16.86
CA ASP A 83 -0.18 -13.39 17.06
C ASP A 83 0.73 -13.24 15.83
N GLU A 84 0.16 -13.04 14.64
CA GLU A 84 0.89 -13.00 13.38
C GLU A 84 0.67 -11.67 12.63
N LYS A 85 1.52 -10.70 12.91
CA LYS A 85 1.57 -9.40 12.26
C LYS A 85 2.98 -9.12 11.74
N TYR A 86 3.07 -8.58 10.53
CA TYR A 86 4.35 -8.44 9.86
C TYR A 86 4.45 -7.11 9.08
N VAL A 87 5.67 -6.57 9.04
CA VAL A 87 6.07 -5.53 8.08
C VAL A 87 6.90 -6.19 7.00
N GLY A 88 6.56 -5.95 5.74
CA GLY A 88 7.28 -6.49 4.61
C GLY A 88 7.69 -5.41 3.61
N CYS A 89 8.66 -5.76 2.76
CA CYS A 89 9.01 -4.94 1.61
C CYS A 89 9.35 -5.78 0.38
N ILE A 90 9.11 -5.21 -0.80
CA ILE A 90 9.45 -5.77 -2.10
C ILE A 90 10.61 -4.96 -2.68
N VAL A 91 11.73 -5.61 -2.88
CA VAL A 91 12.91 -5.06 -3.57
C VAL A 91 12.90 -5.59 -4.99
N GLY A 92 12.51 -4.73 -5.94
CA GLY A 92 12.49 -5.09 -7.35
C GLY A 92 13.88 -4.96 -7.97
N ASN A 93 14.25 -5.90 -8.84
CA ASN A 93 15.52 -5.85 -9.59
C ASN A 93 15.35 -6.42 -11.00
N ALA A 94 16.05 -5.83 -11.97
CA ALA A 94 16.07 -6.33 -13.34
C ALA A 94 16.70 -7.74 -13.43
N THR A 95 17.59 -8.08 -12.50
CA THR A 95 18.19 -9.42 -12.34
C THR A 95 17.34 -10.24 -11.38
N GLU A 96 16.81 -11.36 -11.82
CA GLU A 96 15.95 -12.24 -11.02
C GLU A 96 16.57 -12.65 -9.67
N ALA A 97 17.87 -12.92 -9.65
CA ALA A 97 18.60 -13.37 -8.45
C ALA A 97 18.63 -12.31 -7.34
N ASP A 98 18.60 -11.02 -7.72
CA ASP A 98 18.71 -9.88 -6.79
C ASP A 98 17.33 -9.34 -6.38
N ALA A 99 16.25 -9.72 -7.07
CA ALA A 99 14.90 -9.37 -6.67
C ALA A 99 14.48 -10.18 -5.45
N ALA A 100 13.92 -9.53 -4.44
CA ALA A 100 13.56 -10.19 -3.18
C ALA A 100 12.33 -9.58 -2.50
N ILE A 101 11.68 -10.39 -1.68
CA ILE A 101 10.68 -9.95 -0.70
C ILE A 101 11.28 -10.22 0.69
N HIS A 102 11.20 -9.23 1.56
CA HIS A 102 11.63 -9.34 2.95
C HIS A 102 10.44 -9.09 3.86
N VAL A 103 10.31 -9.88 4.91
CA VAL A 103 9.20 -9.79 5.88
C VAL A 103 9.77 -9.98 7.28
N TRP A 104 9.35 -9.13 8.22
CA TRP A 104 9.73 -9.19 9.64
C TRP A 104 8.48 -9.16 10.51
N ASN A 105 8.47 -9.94 11.58
CA ASN A 105 7.36 -9.93 12.52
C ASN A 105 7.35 -8.63 13.36
N THR A 106 6.17 -8.13 13.68
CA THR A 106 5.96 -7.01 14.60
C THR A 106 5.51 -7.48 15.99
N VAL A 107 5.07 -8.74 16.08
CA VAL A 107 4.82 -9.45 17.35
C VAL A 107 6.00 -10.39 17.60
N PRO A 108 6.71 -10.27 18.74
CA PRO A 108 7.91 -11.06 18.97
C PRO A 108 7.59 -12.54 19.16
N ASP A 109 8.24 -13.40 18.38
CA ASP A 109 8.18 -14.85 18.61
C ASP A 109 9.20 -15.24 19.68
N SER A 110 8.69 -15.75 20.82
CA SER A 110 9.52 -16.10 21.97
C SER A 110 10.38 -14.93 22.47
N GLY A 111 9.85 -13.73 22.40
CA GLY A 111 10.54 -12.50 22.83
C GLY A 111 11.55 -11.94 21.83
N VAL A 112 11.61 -12.47 20.61
CA VAL A 112 12.57 -12.04 19.57
C VAL A 112 11.84 -11.62 18.30
N TYR A 113 12.22 -10.47 17.74
CA TYR A 113 11.78 -10.04 16.42
C TYR A 113 12.64 -10.74 15.35
N LYS A 114 11.97 -11.42 14.42
CA LYS A 114 12.63 -12.29 13.43
C LYS A 114 12.27 -11.87 12.01
N LYS A 115 13.23 -12.07 11.10
CA LYS A 115 12.94 -12.06 9.66
C LYS A 115 12.29 -13.40 9.29
N ALA A 116 11.20 -13.35 8.55
CA ALA A 116 10.52 -14.53 8.04
C ALA A 116 11.32 -15.18 6.88
N THR A 117 11.18 -16.49 6.74
CA THR A 117 11.73 -17.25 5.61
C THR A 117 10.80 -17.15 4.42
N ILE A 118 11.32 -16.76 3.26
CA ILE A 118 10.55 -16.70 2.01
C ILE A 118 11.03 -17.82 1.07
N THR A 119 10.13 -18.72 0.74
CA THR A 119 10.33 -19.74 -0.30
C THR A 119 9.78 -19.22 -1.62
N TYR A 120 10.54 -19.32 -2.69
CA TYR A 120 10.12 -18.87 -4.02
C TYR A 120 9.76 -20.05 -4.90
N GLY A 121 8.61 -19.99 -5.55
CA GLY A 121 8.22 -20.91 -6.62
C GLY A 121 9.14 -20.77 -7.85
N THR A 122 9.08 -21.72 -8.75
CA THR A 122 9.91 -21.73 -9.97
C THR A 122 9.62 -20.48 -10.83
N ASN A 123 10.66 -19.72 -11.18
CA ASN A 123 10.61 -18.49 -12.00
C ASN A 123 9.73 -17.37 -11.45
N THR A 124 9.28 -17.41 -10.20
CA THR A 124 8.39 -16.38 -9.65
C THR A 124 9.09 -15.05 -9.40
N ARG A 125 10.39 -15.05 -9.11
CA ARG A 125 11.19 -13.83 -8.93
C ARG A 125 11.23 -12.96 -10.20
N GLN A 126 11.06 -13.54 -11.40
CA GLN A 126 10.97 -12.78 -12.66
C GLN A 126 9.79 -11.80 -12.69
N TYR A 127 8.79 -12.03 -11.86
CA TYR A 127 7.68 -11.11 -11.68
C TYR A 127 8.07 -9.83 -10.92
N LEU A 128 9.15 -9.86 -10.12
CA LEU A 128 9.63 -8.75 -9.29
C LEU A 128 10.68 -7.88 -10.02
N ASN A 129 10.49 -7.61 -11.32
CA ASN A 129 11.49 -6.93 -12.15
C ASN A 129 11.34 -5.39 -12.23
N ALA A 130 10.35 -4.79 -11.57
CA ALA A 130 10.19 -3.35 -11.55
C ALA A 130 11.07 -2.69 -10.48
N LEU A 131 11.79 -1.62 -10.85
CA LEU A 131 12.81 -0.99 -10.00
C LEU A 131 12.26 0.04 -9.01
N ASN A 132 11.03 0.52 -9.23
CA ASN A 132 10.44 1.58 -8.41
C ASN A 132 9.31 1.05 -7.55
N SER A 133 9.23 1.49 -6.30
CA SER A 133 8.21 1.09 -5.32
C SER A 133 6.77 1.32 -5.81
N HIS A 134 6.50 2.41 -6.49
CA HIS A 134 5.17 2.76 -7.00
C HIS A 134 4.67 1.85 -8.12
N ASN A 135 5.56 1.03 -8.70
CA ASN A 135 5.20 0.04 -9.72
C ASN A 135 4.65 -1.26 -9.13
N TYR A 136 4.57 -1.37 -7.81
CA TYR A 136 3.93 -2.48 -7.13
C TYR A 136 2.67 -2.03 -6.40
N ASP A 137 1.68 -2.92 -6.38
CA ASP A 137 0.51 -2.82 -5.52
C ASP A 137 0.36 -4.09 -4.69
N VAL A 138 -0.23 -3.97 -3.51
CA VAL A 138 -0.32 -5.07 -2.55
C VAL A 138 -1.71 -5.11 -1.93
N LEU A 139 -2.38 -6.26 -2.08
CA LEU A 139 -3.68 -6.53 -1.47
C LEU A 139 -3.57 -7.68 -0.49
N ASN A 140 -3.86 -7.43 0.78
CA ASN A 140 -3.89 -8.47 1.81
C ASN A 140 -5.29 -9.05 1.96
N VAL A 141 -5.40 -10.39 1.87
CA VAL A 141 -6.65 -11.13 2.07
C VAL A 141 -6.35 -12.36 2.93
N ARG A 142 -6.60 -12.28 4.24
CA ARG A 142 -6.32 -13.35 5.21
C ARG A 142 -4.86 -13.85 5.12
N ASP A 143 -4.67 -15.14 4.79
CA ASP A 143 -3.35 -15.79 4.70
C ASP A 143 -2.59 -15.48 3.40
N GLN A 144 -3.15 -14.66 2.53
CA GLN A 144 -2.61 -14.36 1.22
C GLN A 144 -2.38 -12.86 1.03
N THR A 145 -1.22 -12.51 0.53
CA THR A 145 -0.89 -11.17 0.08
C THR A 145 -0.69 -11.21 -1.43
N ILE A 146 -1.61 -10.60 -2.18
CA ILE A 146 -1.54 -10.54 -3.64
C ILE A 146 -0.65 -9.37 -4.01
N ILE A 147 0.40 -9.65 -4.78
CA ILE A 147 1.38 -8.67 -5.27
C ILE A 147 1.17 -8.47 -6.75
N THR A 148 0.94 -7.21 -7.14
CA THR A 148 0.76 -6.77 -8.52
C THR A 148 1.98 -6.00 -9.00
N ASN A 149 2.53 -6.38 -10.16
CA ASN A 149 3.55 -5.60 -10.86
C ASN A 149 2.89 -4.80 -11.99
N LYS A 150 2.77 -3.49 -11.79
CA LYS A 150 2.11 -2.54 -12.71
C LYS A 150 2.84 -2.39 -14.07
N THR A 151 4.04 -2.96 -14.21
CA THR A 151 4.84 -2.88 -15.46
C THR A 151 4.80 -4.18 -16.27
N LYS A 152 4.20 -5.27 -15.75
CA LYS A 152 4.18 -6.57 -16.39
C LYS A 152 2.97 -6.70 -17.31
N PRO A 153 3.13 -6.77 -18.65
CA PRO A 153 2.02 -6.99 -19.55
C PRO A 153 1.43 -8.40 -19.40
N VAL A 154 0.10 -8.50 -19.38
CA VAL A 154 -0.61 -9.78 -19.31
C VAL A 154 -0.54 -10.51 -20.63
N THR A 155 -0.19 -11.77 -20.64
CA THR A 155 -0.16 -12.62 -21.84
C THR A 155 -1.25 -13.68 -21.78
N VAL A 156 -1.54 -14.30 -22.91
CA VAL A 156 -2.49 -15.39 -23.03
C VAL A 156 -1.78 -16.72 -23.25
N VAL A 157 -2.43 -17.80 -22.82
CA VAL A 157 -1.98 -19.17 -23.08
C VAL A 157 -2.50 -19.59 -24.45
N ALA A 158 -1.60 -19.99 -25.35
CA ALA A 158 -1.97 -20.47 -26.67
C ALA A 158 -2.84 -21.74 -26.60
N GLY A 159 -3.74 -21.88 -27.54
CA GLY A 159 -4.53 -23.09 -27.71
C GLY A 159 -3.72 -24.27 -28.22
N ASP A 160 -4.26 -25.48 -28.03
CA ASP A 160 -3.70 -26.70 -28.58
C ASP A 160 -3.88 -26.73 -30.10
N ALA A 161 -2.91 -27.29 -30.82
CA ALA A 161 -3.07 -27.51 -32.23
C ALA A 161 -4.24 -28.44 -32.50
N TYR A 162 -5.17 -28.01 -33.35
CA TYR A 162 -6.35 -28.77 -33.68
C TYR A 162 -6.69 -28.65 -35.19
N ASN A 163 -7.17 -29.73 -35.75
CA ASN A 163 -7.61 -29.77 -37.14
C ASN A 163 -9.08 -30.22 -37.24
N LEU A 164 -9.99 -29.28 -37.46
CA LEU A 164 -11.43 -29.51 -37.57
C LEU A 164 -11.80 -30.48 -38.70
N LYS A 165 -11.10 -30.39 -39.82
CA LYS A 165 -11.43 -31.14 -41.04
C LYS A 165 -10.90 -32.57 -41.09
N ARG A 166 -10.57 -33.16 -39.96
CA ARG A 166 -10.05 -34.55 -39.85
C ARG A 166 -11.06 -35.56 -39.30
N ASN A 167 -12.26 -35.11 -39.01
CA ASN A 167 -13.34 -35.97 -38.48
C ASN A 167 -14.61 -35.76 -39.31
N ALA A 168 -15.42 -36.77 -39.46
CA ALA A 168 -16.77 -36.69 -40.01
C ALA A 168 -17.66 -37.77 -39.39
N THR A 169 -18.90 -37.37 -39.10
CA THR A 169 -19.91 -38.32 -38.56
C THR A 169 -21.06 -38.43 -39.59
N PHE A 170 -21.34 -39.66 -39.99
CA PHE A 170 -22.45 -40.00 -40.88
C PHE A 170 -23.55 -40.61 -40.04
N LEU A 171 -24.78 -40.11 -40.13
CA LEU A 171 -25.94 -40.51 -39.33
C LEU A 171 -27.06 -41.01 -40.21
N VAL A 172 -27.52 -42.23 -40.01
CA VAL A 172 -28.74 -42.76 -40.64
C VAL A 172 -29.95 -42.22 -39.89
N THR A 173 -30.75 -41.40 -40.53
CA THR A 173 -31.93 -40.76 -39.92
C THR A 173 -33.24 -41.46 -40.32
N LEU A 174 -33.25 -42.17 -41.43
CA LEU A 174 -34.41 -42.91 -41.94
C LEU A 174 -33.94 -44.12 -42.77
N VAL A 175 -34.59 -45.26 -42.56
CA VAL A 175 -34.34 -46.44 -43.34
C VAL A 175 -35.51 -46.64 -44.37
N GLU A 176 -35.19 -46.82 -45.68
CA GLU A 176 -36.15 -46.87 -46.76
C GLU A 176 -35.92 -48.07 -47.68
N TYR A 177 -37.00 -48.70 -48.18
CA TYR A 177 -36.90 -49.72 -49.23
C TYR A 177 -36.45 -49.14 -50.55
N SER A 178 -35.68 -49.88 -51.31
CA SER A 178 -35.22 -49.54 -52.70
C SER A 178 -34.50 -48.19 -52.69
N ALA A 179 -33.74 -47.97 -51.66
CA ALA A 179 -32.99 -46.70 -51.42
C ALA A 179 -31.50 -46.98 -51.56
N LYS A 180 -30.79 -45.97 -52.06
CA LYS A 180 -29.34 -45.94 -52.13
C LYS A 180 -28.77 -44.98 -51.04
N TYR A 181 -27.88 -45.52 -50.18
CA TYR A 181 -27.12 -44.76 -49.25
C TYR A 181 -25.68 -44.62 -49.76
N GLN A 182 -25.16 -43.41 -49.84
CA GLN A 182 -23.84 -43.10 -50.44
C GLN A 182 -23.05 -42.18 -49.48
N ILE A 183 -21.83 -42.56 -49.28
CA ILE A 183 -20.83 -41.75 -48.58
C ILE A 183 -19.72 -41.41 -49.59
N ASP A 184 -19.39 -40.15 -49.75
CA ASP A 184 -18.26 -39.66 -50.50
C ASP A 184 -17.25 -39.02 -49.55
N ILE A 185 -16.01 -39.54 -49.52
CA ILE A 185 -14.90 -39.01 -48.72
C ILE A 185 -13.82 -38.55 -49.71
N LYS A 186 -13.44 -37.26 -49.65
CA LYS A 186 -12.41 -36.71 -50.52
C LYS A 186 -11.16 -36.34 -49.75
N ILE A 187 -10.06 -37.01 -50.05
CA ILE A 187 -8.75 -36.83 -49.38
C ILE A 187 -7.70 -36.51 -50.47
N GLY A 188 -6.97 -35.40 -50.32
CA GLY A 188 -5.88 -35.04 -51.22
C GLY A 188 -6.29 -34.97 -52.72
N GLY A 189 -7.56 -34.62 -53.00
CA GLY A 189 -8.08 -34.52 -54.37
C GLY A 189 -8.73 -35.83 -54.87
N THR A 190 -8.53 -36.98 -54.26
CA THR A 190 -9.18 -38.25 -54.63
C THR A 190 -10.48 -38.43 -53.83
N THR A 191 -11.56 -38.79 -54.54
CA THR A 191 -12.87 -39.10 -53.94
C THR A 191 -13.03 -40.58 -53.78
N TYR A 192 -13.35 -41.03 -52.59
CA TYR A 192 -13.67 -42.42 -52.30
C TYR A 192 -15.18 -42.52 -52.04
N THR A 193 -15.88 -43.19 -52.96
CA THR A 193 -17.36 -43.32 -52.91
C THR A 193 -17.68 -44.72 -52.37
N SER A 194 -18.50 -44.79 -51.33
CA SER A 194 -19.06 -46.04 -50.82
C SER A 194 -20.58 -46.04 -50.87
N THR A 195 -21.17 -47.10 -51.43
CA THR A 195 -22.65 -47.18 -51.61
C THR A 195 -23.22 -48.41 -50.95
N TYR A 196 -24.45 -48.30 -50.45
CA TYR A 196 -25.24 -49.40 -49.95
C TYR A 196 -26.66 -49.28 -50.49
N ASP A 197 -27.13 -50.36 -51.17
CA ASP A 197 -28.46 -50.39 -51.76
C ASP A 197 -29.37 -51.29 -50.94
N THR A 198 -30.51 -50.80 -50.44
CA THR A 198 -31.48 -51.55 -49.63
C THR A 198 -32.41 -52.35 -50.64
N LYS A 199 -32.94 -53.48 -50.17
CA LYS A 199 -33.91 -54.31 -50.94
C LYS A 199 -35.18 -53.58 -51.31
N ALA A 200 -35.82 -53.98 -52.40
CA ALA A 200 -37.16 -53.57 -52.78
C ALA A 200 -38.18 -54.10 -51.74
N GLY A 201 -39.23 -53.32 -51.43
CA GLY A 201 -40.22 -53.71 -50.45
C GLY A 201 -41.02 -54.96 -50.74
N ASP A 202 -41.06 -55.37 -52.06
CA ASP A 202 -41.70 -56.56 -52.51
C ASP A 202 -40.87 -57.83 -52.44
N THR A 203 -39.54 -57.69 -52.16
CA THR A 203 -38.58 -58.77 -51.99
C THR A 203 -38.11 -59.05 -50.56
N ALA A 204 -38.52 -58.21 -49.61
CA ALA A 204 -38.13 -58.30 -48.21
C ALA A 204 -39.05 -59.25 -47.43
N THR A 205 -39.17 -60.54 -47.90
CA THR A 205 -40.14 -61.44 -47.26
C THR A 205 -39.57 -62.54 -46.31
N ASN A 206 -38.25 -62.51 -46.06
CA ASN A 206 -37.65 -63.53 -45.23
C ASN A 206 -36.78 -62.90 -44.15
N ASP A 207 -37.12 -63.22 -42.87
CA ASP A 207 -36.35 -62.78 -41.70
C ASP A 207 -34.93 -63.40 -41.65
N ASN A 208 -34.61 -64.33 -42.53
CA ASN A 208 -33.32 -65.01 -42.61
C ASN A 208 -32.43 -64.54 -43.78
N ASP A 209 -32.79 -63.57 -44.49
CA ASP A 209 -31.94 -62.97 -45.55
C ASP A 209 -30.84 -62.06 -45.00
N THR A 210 -29.62 -62.53 -44.97
CA THR A 210 -28.46 -61.88 -44.43
C THR A 210 -27.81 -60.89 -45.39
N THR A 211 -28.39 -60.63 -46.57
CA THR A 211 -27.87 -59.69 -47.53
C THR A 211 -28.78 -58.47 -47.69
N ASN A 212 -28.25 -57.29 -47.62
CA ASN A 212 -28.95 -56.01 -47.81
C ASN A 212 -30.19 -55.84 -46.90
N PHE A 213 -30.04 -56.13 -45.62
CA PHE A 213 -31.07 -55.94 -44.59
C PHE A 213 -31.59 -54.49 -44.54
N LEU A 214 -32.83 -54.34 -44.12
CA LEU A 214 -33.50 -53.07 -43.96
C LEU A 214 -33.45 -52.58 -42.53
N ASP A 215 -32.27 -52.39 -42.01
CA ASP A 215 -32.07 -51.66 -40.73
C ASP A 215 -30.87 -50.70 -40.82
N ALA A 216 -30.72 -49.83 -39.81
CA ALA A 216 -29.64 -48.87 -39.78
C ALA A 216 -28.30 -49.54 -39.54
N ASP A 217 -28.30 -50.67 -38.82
CA ASP A 217 -27.11 -51.41 -38.43
C ASP A 217 -26.42 -52.06 -39.68
N ASP A 218 -27.19 -52.72 -40.51
CA ASP A 218 -26.68 -53.33 -41.76
C ASP A 218 -26.22 -52.28 -42.78
N ILE A 219 -26.97 -51.16 -42.89
CA ILE A 219 -26.58 -50.06 -43.80
C ILE A 219 -25.21 -49.49 -43.38
N LEU A 220 -25.04 -49.26 -42.06
CA LEU A 220 -23.79 -48.69 -41.51
C LEU A 220 -22.63 -49.69 -41.62
N ASP A 221 -22.84 -50.99 -41.36
CA ASP A 221 -21.78 -52.01 -41.43
C ASP A 221 -21.38 -52.27 -42.90
N GLY A 222 -22.32 -52.23 -43.83
CA GLY A 222 -22.04 -52.34 -45.26
C GLY A 222 -21.25 -51.15 -45.78
N LEU A 223 -21.64 -49.92 -45.41
CA LEU A 223 -20.91 -48.68 -45.75
C LEU A 223 -19.51 -48.64 -45.07
N ARG A 224 -19.42 -49.02 -43.78
CA ARG A 224 -18.15 -49.09 -43.03
C ARG A 224 -17.16 -50.04 -43.72
N THR A 225 -17.60 -51.24 -44.09
CA THR A 225 -16.76 -52.25 -44.76
C THR A 225 -16.18 -51.69 -46.05
N LYS A 226 -17.00 -51.02 -46.85
CA LYS A 226 -16.56 -50.37 -48.11
C LYS A 226 -15.64 -49.22 -47.91
N ILE A 227 -15.90 -48.35 -46.92
CA ILE A 227 -15.03 -47.21 -46.59
C ILE A 227 -13.62 -47.70 -46.21
N LEU A 228 -13.54 -48.76 -45.40
CA LEU A 228 -12.24 -49.34 -45.00
C LEU A 228 -11.49 -50.02 -46.16
N GLN A 229 -12.19 -50.40 -47.20
CA GLN A 229 -11.61 -51.01 -48.42
C GLN A 229 -11.33 -49.98 -49.53
N GLY A 230 -11.50 -48.66 -49.30
CA GLY A 230 -11.26 -47.60 -50.27
C GLY A 230 -12.46 -47.21 -51.11
N GLY A 231 -13.65 -47.76 -50.81
CA GLY A 231 -14.91 -47.53 -51.54
C GLY A 231 -15.04 -48.26 -52.87
N ASP A 232 -16.17 -48.01 -53.48
CA ASP A 232 -16.50 -48.64 -54.77
C ASP A 232 -15.66 -48.04 -55.89
N SER A 233 -15.17 -46.82 -55.75
CA SER A 233 -14.48 -46.07 -56.86
C SER A 233 -12.97 -46.28 -56.89
N ASN A 234 -12.35 -46.48 -55.74
CA ASN A 234 -10.90 -46.60 -55.57
C ASN A 234 -10.59 -47.73 -54.58
N PRO A 235 -10.67 -49.00 -55.00
CA PRO A 235 -10.48 -50.16 -54.11
C PRO A 235 -9.05 -50.20 -53.59
N GLY A 236 -8.95 -50.40 -52.26
CA GLY A 236 -7.69 -50.44 -51.48
C GLY A 236 -7.80 -49.70 -50.17
N ALA A 237 -7.18 -50.19 -49.11
CA ALA A 237 -7.23 -49.59 -47.81
C ALA A 237 -6.69 -48.14 -47.82
N ILE A 238 -7.42 -47.17 -47.24
CA ILE A 238 -7.03 -45.77 -47.16
C ILE A 238 -6.09 -45.66 -45.95
N SER A 239 -4.84 -45.36 -46.24
CA SER A 239 -3.82 -45.20 -45.17
C SER A 239 -4.15 -44.05 -44.25
N GLY A 240 -4.18 -44.28 -42.96
CA GLY A 240 -4.47 -43.28 -41.92
C GLY A 240 -5.95 -42.96 -41.70
N LEU A 241 -6.87 -43.70 -42.35
CA LEU A 241 -8.32 -43.59 -42.11
C LEU A 241 -8.78 -44.62 -41.07
N THR A 242 -9.63 -44.19 -40.14
CA THR A 242 -10.38 -45.04 -39.25
C THR A 242 -11.89 -44.86 -39.50
N CYS A 243 -12.66 -45.92 -39.30
CA CYS A 243 -14.12 -45.83 -39.39
C CYS A 243 -14.73 -46.72 -38.30
N THR A 244 -15.45 -46.10 -37.38
CA THR A 244 -16.05 -46.76 -36.20
C THR A 244 -17.55 -46.58 -36.23
N LYS A 245 -18.31 -47.68 -36.06
CA LYS A 245 -19.77 -47.63 -35.94
C LYS A 245 -20.14 -47.48 -34.45
N ILE A 246 -21.02 -46.53 -34.12
CA ILE A 246 -21.56 -46.27 -32.81
C ILE A 246 -23.03 -45.97 -32.92
N GLY A 247 -23.89 -46.84 -32.42
CA GLY A 247 -25.33 -46.74 -32.58
C GLY A 247 -25.71 -46.60 -34.05
N ASN A 248 -26.48 -45.57 -34.41
CA ASN A 248 -26.94 -45.33 -35.76
C ASN A 248 -26.01 -44.39 -36.58
N SER A 249 -24.74 -44.27 -36.20
CA SER A 249 -23.74 -43.44 -36.86
C SER A 249 -22.42 -44.15 -37.18
N LEU A 250 -21.71 -43.63 -38.23
CA LEU A 250 -20.34 -43.95 -38.56
C LEU A 250 -19.46 -42.73 -38.32
N GLU A 251 -18.47 -42.89 -37.43
CA GLU A 251 -17.44 -41.90 -37.22
C GLU A 251 -16.19 -42.21 -38.02
N VAL A 252 -15.81 -41.31 -38.92
CA VAL A 252 -14.64 -41.42 -39.76
C VAL A 252 -13.59 -40.39 -39.31
N THR A 253 -12.36 -40.83 -39.09
CA THR A 253 -11.23 -39.96 -38.85
C THR A 253 -10.09 -40.23 -39.83
N HIS A 254 -9.28 -39.21 -40.13
CA HIS A 254 -8.14 -39.36 -41.01
C HIS A 254 -6.95 -38.48 -40.55
N THR A 255 -5.75 -38.89 -40.82
CA THR A 255 -4.51 -38.13 -40.44
C THR A 255 -4.30 -36.85 -41.25
N ALA A 256 -4.93 -36.72 -42.44
CA ALA A 256 -4.95 -35.52 -43.25
C ALA A 256 -6.37 -34.95 -43.35
N ASP A 257 -6.47 -33.68 -43.69
CA ASP A 257 -7.75 -33.00 -43.90
C ASP A 257 -8.53 -33.65 -45.04
N PHE A 258 -9.82 -33.81 -44.88
CA PHE A 258 -10.74 -34.37 -45.90
C PHE A 258 -12.09 -33.65 -45.87
N THR A 259 -12.86 -33.84 -46.95
CA THR A 259 -14.26 -33.39 -47.03
C THR A 259 -15.15 -34.61 -47.16
N ALA A 260 -16.32 -34.59 -46.51
CA ALA A 260 -17.29 -35.66 -46.51
C ALA A 260 -18.64 -35.19 -47.05
N GLN A 261 -19.31 -36.05 -47.81
CA GLN A 261 -20.67 -35.83 -48.30
C GLN A 261 -21.49 -37.09 -48.09
N ALA A 262 -22.78 -36.92 -47.83
CA ALA A 262 -23.71 -38.01 -47.67
C ALA A 262 -24.91 -37.83 -48.62
N LYS A 263 -25.39 -38.90 -49.15
CA LYS A 263 -26.63 -38.95 -49.92
C LYS A 263 -27.39 -40.22 -49.52
N GLY A 264 -28.67 -40.10 -49.20
CA GLY A 264 -29.48 -41.27 -48.83
C GLY A 264 -30.95 -41.11 -49.15
N GLY A 265 -31.63 -42.22 -49.46
CA GLY A 265 -33.05 -42.25 -49.75
C GLY A 265 -33.37 -42.53 -51.21
N ARG A 266 -34.66 -42.71 -51.49
CA ARG A 266 -35.19 -43.14 -52.83
C ARG A 266 -34.93 -42.09 -53.93
N THR A 267 -34.90 -40.86 -53.63
CA THR A 267 -34.78 -39.73 -54.57
C THR A 267 -33.74 -38.66 -54.17
N GLY A 268 -32.60 -39.13 -53.70
CA GLY A 268 -31.55 -38.23 -53.26
C GLY A 268 -31.90 -37.49 -51.96
N GLY A 269 -32.70 -38.10 -51.12
CA GLY A 269 -33.17 -37.56 -49.85
C GLY A 269 -32.10 -37.46 -48.77
N THR A 270 -32.52 -37.00 -47.63
CA THR A 270 -31.67 -36.68 -46.45
C THR A 270 -31.68 -37.85 -45.44
N SER A 271 -31.96 -39.08 -45.87
CA SER A 271 -32.01 -40.27 -44.97
C SER A 271 -30.65 -40.68 -44.43
N LEU A 272 -29.55 -40.19 -45.03
CA LEU A 272 -28.19 -40.22 -44.50
C LEU A 272 -27.67 -38.77 -44.39
N LYS A 273 -27.30 -38.33 -43.25
CA LYS A 273 -26.71 -37.02 -43.00
C LYS A 273 -25.22 -37.13 -42.66
N VAL A 274 -24.48 -36.10 -42.88
CA VAL A 274 -23.08 -35.98 -42.47
C VAL A 274 -22.86 -34.61 -41.86
N TYR A 275 -22.08 -34.59 -40.80
CA TYR A 275 -21.47 -33.35 -40.26
C TYR A 275 -19.98 -33.55 -39.97
N GLN A 276 -19.21 -32.49 -40.09
CA GLN A 276 -17.79 -32.48 -39.77
C GLN A 276 -17.55 -31.51 -38.63
N ASP A 277 -17.32 -30.23 -38.92
CA ASP A 277 -16.94 -29.18 -38.03
C ASP A 277 -18.07 -28.18 -37.73
N GLU A 278 -19.16 -28.20 -38.52
CA GLU A 278 -20.26 -27.25 -38.38
C GLU A 278 -21.64 -27.93 -38.60
N VAL A 279 -22.62 -27.48 -37.81
CA VAL A 279 -24.04 -27.76 -37.97
C VAL A 279 -24.88 -26.52 -37.71
N GLN A 280 -26.14 -26.48 -38.14
CA GLN A 280 -27.06 -25.36 -37.89
C GLN A 280 -27.85 -25.50 -36.57
N SER A 281 -28.01 -26.74 -36.10
CA SER A 281 -28.76 -27.02 -34.87
C SER A 281 -28.15 -28.19 -34.12
N ILE A 282 -28.19 -28.16 -32.80
CA ILE A 282 -27.77 -29.26 -31.93
C ILE A 282 -28.56 -30.56 -32.21
N THR A 283 -29.79 -30.45 -32.74
CA THR A 283 -30.63 -31.59 -33.13
C THR A 283 -30.13 -32.38 -34.34
N GLU A 284 -29.14 -31.84 -35.04
CA GLU A 284 -28.48 -32.54 -36.17
C GLU A 284 -27.36 -33.49 -35.71
N LEU A 285 -26.94 -33.36 -34.46
CA LEU A 285 -25.87 -34.15 -33.86
C LEU A 285 -26.37 -35.51 -33.36
N SER A 286 -25.51 -36.54 -33.38
CA SER A 286 -25.83 -37.86 -32.83
C SER A 286 -25.92 -37.84 -31.32
N GLY A 287 -26.89 -38.57 -30.76
CA GLY A 287 -26.99 -38.82 -29.29
C GLY A 287 -26.02 -39.89 -28.78
N GLU A 288 -25.37 -40.64 -29.71
CA GLU A 288 -24.35 -41.62 -29.42
C GLU A 288 -23.09 -41.33 -30.23
N SER A 289 -21.94 -41.28 -29.61
CA SER A 289 -20.69 -40.93 -30.26
C SER A 289 -19.47 -41.41 -29.47
N SER A 290 -18.33 -41.55 -30.14
CA SER A 290 -16.98 -41.56 -29.54
C SER A 290 -16.22 -40.30 -29.87
N HIS A 291 -16.91 -39.29 -30.36
CA HIS A 291 -16.31 -38.16 -30.99
C HIS A 291 -15.55 -37.28 -29.98
N ASN A 292 -14.26 -37.26 -30.07
CA ASN A 292 -13.41 -36.36 -29.30
C ASN A 292 -13.23 -34.99 -29.95
N GLY A 293 -13.92 -34.74 -31.09
CA GLY A 293 -13.87 -33.48 -31.83
C GLY A 293 -14.86 -32.45 -31.32
N THR A 294 -14.64 -31.22 -31.70
CA THR A 294 -15.53 -30.10 -31.42
C THR A 294 -16.34 -29.79 -32.66
N VAL A 295 -17.65 -29.57 -32.51
CA VAL A 295 -18.55 -29.15 -33.56
C VAL A 295 -19.10 -27.75 -33.26
N LYS A 296 -19.09 -26.87 -34.25
CA LYS A 296 -19.66 -25.53 -34.16
C LYS A 296 -21.16 -25.56 -34.49
N ILE A 297 -21.96 -25.01 -33.62
CA ILE A 297 -23.37 -24.71 -33.90
C ILE A 297 -23.43 -23.30 -34.50
N VAL A 298 -23.72 -23.20 -35.78
CA VAL A 298 -23.69 -21.92 -36.48
C VAL A 298 -25.05 -21.26 -36.47
N ASN A 299 -25.13 -20.07 -35.90
CA ASN A 299 -26.32 -19.23 -36.01
C ASN A 299 -26.22 -18.41 -37.31
N THR A 300 -27.09 -18.66 -38.25
CA THR A 300 -27.10 -17.97 -39.57
C THR A 300 -27.52 -16.50 -39.49
N PHE A 301 -28.18 -16.08 -38.40
CA PHE A 301 -28.63 -14.69 -38.19
C PHE A 301 -27.61 -13.84 -37.44
N SER A 302 -26.80 -14.47 -36.60
CA SER A 302 -25.77 -13.78 -35.81
C SER A 302 -24.57 -14.69 -35.57
N ALA A 303 -23.43 -14.34 -36.14
CA ALA A 303 -22.18 -15.06 -35.89
C ALA A 303 -21.78 -15.04 -34.42
N ALA A 304 -22.18 -13.98 -33.68
CA ALA A 304 -21.94 -13.86 -32.24
C ALA A 304 -22.82 -14.80 -31.38
N ALA A 305 -23.86 -15.39 -31.95
CA ALA A 305 -24.71 -16.39 -31.30
C ALA A 305 -24.32 -17.83 -31.67
N SER A 306 -23.23 -18.03 -32.41
CA SER A 306 -22.66 -19.34 -32.68
C SER A 306 -21.83 -19.81 -31.51
N TYR A 307 -21.84 -21.11 -31.22
CA TYR A 307 -21.10 -21.69 -30.12
C TYR A 307 -20.51 -23.04 -30.49
N TYR A 308 -19.60 -23.54 -29.67
CA TYR A 308 -18.91 -24.81 -29.87
C TYR A 308 -19.38 -25.86 -28.89
N THR A 309 -19.53 -27.11 -29.36
CA THR A 309 -19.93 -28.23 -28.52
C THR A 309 -18.95 -29.39 -28.66
N LYS A 310 -18.77 -30.15 -27.59
CA LYS A 310 -18.02 -31.39 -27.54
C LYS A 310 -18.90 -32.51 -26.94
N PHE A 311 -18.83 -33.70 -27.51
CA PHE A 311 -19.58 -34.84 -26.99
C PHE A 311 -18.92 -35.38 -25.69
N LYS A 312 -19.76 -35.69 -24.72
CA LYS A 312 -19.38 -36.35 -23.46
C LYS A 312 -20.20 -37.63 -23.31
N ALA A 313 -19.57 -38.78 -23.52
CA ALA A 313 -20.22 -40.08 -23.34
C ALA A 313 -20.43 -40.34 -21.85
N GLU A 314 -21.51 -41.04 -21.48
CA GLU A 314 -21.82 -41.43 -20.10
C GLU A 314 -20.75 -42.34 -19.50
N ASN A 315 -20.12 -43.22 -20.31
CA ASN A 315 -19.05 -44.13 -19.89
C ASN A 315 -17.63 -43.55 -20.12
N GLU A 316 -17.52 -42.26 -20.41
CA GLU A 316 -16.27 -41.52 -20.69
C GLU A 316 -15.50 -41.96 -21.96
N ALA A 317 -15.96 -42.98 -22.67
CA ALA A 317 -15.30 -43.54 -23.87
C ALA A 317 -16.12 -43.36 -25.16
N SER A 318 -17.27 -44.02 -25.26
CA SER A 318 -18.13 -43.97 -26.43
C SER A 318 -19.53 -44.52 -26.12
N GLY A 319 -20.55 -44.15 -26.93
CA GLY A 319 -21.91 -44.58 -26.76
C GLY A 319 -22.84 -43.43 -26.47
N ALA A 320 -23.91 -43.69 -25.67
CA ALA A 320 -24.85 -42.64 -25.28
C ALA A 320 -24.20 -41.51 -24.48
N GLY A 321 -24.64 -40.29 -24.68
CA GLY A 321 -24.08 -39.14 -23.95
C GLY A 321 -24.76 -37.84 -24.32
N ILE A 322 -24.11 -36.71 -23.94
CA ILE A 322 -24.61 -35.36 -24.16
C ILE A 322 -23.57 -34.48 -24.85
N TRP A 323 -24.04 -33.53 -25.61
CA TRP A 323 -23.21 -32.46 -26.15
C TRP A 323 -23.13 -31.32 -25.16
N ILE A 324 -21.93 -30.97 -24.72
CA ILE A 324 -21.64 -29.87 -23.77
C ILE A 324 -20.96 -28.74 -24.51
N GLU A 325 -21.22 -27.52 -24.07
CA GLU A 325 -20.48 -26.36 -24.57
C GLU A 325 -18.99 -26.50 -24.30
N THR A 326 -18.18 -26.01 -25.24
CA THR A 326 -16.72 -26.02 -25.16
C THR A 326 -16.11 -24.80 -25.84
N ARG A 327 -14.84 -24.66 -25.67
CA ARG A 327 -14.02 -23.62 -26.29
C ARG A 327 -13.80 -23.90 -27.79
N GLU A 328 -13.60 -22.83 -28.57
CA GLU A 328 -13.12 -22.92 -29.94
C GLU A 328 -11.84 -23.78 -30.03
N PRO A 329 -11.79 -24.77 -30.93
CA PRO A 329 -10.58 -25.55 -31.12
C PRO A 329 -9.41 -24.72 -31.61
N GLY A 330 -8.26 -24.86 -30.96
CA GLY A 330 -7.06 -24.06 -31.28
C GLY A 330 -7.10 -22.63 -30.79
N GLY A 331 -8.23 -22.15 -30.23
CA GLY A 331 -8.33 -20.83 -29.61
C GLY A 331 -7.54 -20.70 -28.28
N GLU A 332 -7.19 -19.49 -27.91
CA GLU A 332 -6.46 -19.23 -26.67
C GLU A 332 -7.20 -19.82 -25.45
N LYS A 333 -6.41 -20.40 -24.51
CA LYS A 333 -6.96 -21.09 -23.34
C LYS A 333 -7.42 -20.13 -22.25
N GLY A 334 -6.81 -18.95 -22.16
CA GLY A 334 -7.07 -17.97 -21.10
C GLY A 334 -5.86 -17.10 -20.82
N LEU A 335 -5.90 -16.38 -19.73
CA LEU A 335 -4.79 -15.54 -19.26
C LEU A 335 -3.65 -16.43 -18.73
N SER A 336 -2.40 -15.98 -18.90
CA SER A 336 -1.24 -16.68 -18.36
C SER A 336 -1.03 -16.33 -16.90
N SER A 337 -1.15 -17.29 -15.99
CA SER A 337 -0.91 -17.11 -14.56
C SER A 337 0.50 -16.58 -14.25
N ALA A 338 1.50 -16.89 -15.08
CA ALA A 338 2.88 -16.41 -14.95
C ALA A 338 3.03 -14.90 -15.15
N THR A 339 2.06 -14.22 -15.78
CA THR A 339 2.06 -12.77 -16.00
C THR A 339 0.98 -12.03 -15.24
N MET A 340 0.08 -12.75 -14.59
CA MET A 340 -0.93 -12.23 -13.67
C MET A 340 -0.33 -11.99 -12.28
N PRO A 341 -1.00 -11.25 -11.38
CA PRO A 341 -0.55 -11.06 -10.01
C PRO A 341 -0.21 -12.36 -9.29
N HIS A 342 0.83 -12.33 -8.48
CA HIS A 342 1.33 -13.46 -7.70
C HIS A 342 0.90 -13.35 -6.25
N ARG A 343 0.95 -14.44 -5.50
CA ARG A 343 0.64 -14.43 -4.06
C ARG A 343 1.87 -14.73 -3.21
N LEU A 344 1.96 -14.01 -2.10
CA LEU A 344 2.80 -14.36 -0.97
C LEU A 344 1.87 -15.00 0.07
N ARG A 345 1.98 -16.31 0.25
CA ARG A 345 1.13 -17.10 1.14
C ARG A 345 1.84 -17.36 2.46
N ASN A 346 1.18 -17.07 3.57
CA ASN A 346 1.65 -17.49 4.89
C ASN A 346 1.46 -19.02 5.04
N THR A 347 2.53 -19.74 5.29
CA THR A 347 2.53 -21.22 5.41
C THR A 347 2.73 -21.69 6.84
N ALA A 348 3.36 -20.87 7.67
CA ALA A 348 3.56 -21.09 9.10
C ALA A 348 4.06 -19.77 9.74
N ILE A 349 4.10 -19.72 11.06
CA ILE A 349 4.68 -18.59 11.79
C ILE A 349 6.09 -18.28 11.25
N ASN A 350 6.32 -17.05 10.82
CA ASN A 350 7.56 -16.59 10.20
C ASN A 350 7.99 -17.35 8.93
N ALA A 351 7.05 -17.94 8.18
CA ALA A 351 7.35 -18.64 6.94
C ALA A 351 6.31 -18.33 5.85
N PHE A 352 6.80 -17.94 4.67
CA PHE A 352 5.97 -17.58 3.53
C PHE A 352 6.45 -18.28 2.27
N THR A 353 5.53 -18.46 1.33
CA THR A 353 5.84 -18.92 -0.03
C THR A 353 5.35 -17.89 -1.03
N PHE A 354 6.27 -17.39 -1.90
CA PHE A 354 5.91 -16.54 -3.03
C PHE A 354 5.73 -17.40 -4.27
N GLU A 355 4.52 -17.43 -4.80
CA GLU A 355 4.12 -18.36 -5.84
C GLU A 355 3.13 -17.72 -6.84
N VAL A 356 3.05 -18.33 -8.01
CA VAL A 356 1.96 -18.06 -8.95
C VAL A 356 0.66 -18.57 -8.32
N ILE A 357 -0.45 -17.87 -8.54
CA ILE A 357 -1.76 -18.34 -8.09
C ILE A 357 -2.21 -19.44 -9.04
N GLU A 358 -1.94 -20.69 -8.62
CA GLU A 358 -2.33 -21.91 -9.31
C GLU A 358 -3.27 -22.74 -8.43
N ASP A 359 -4.03 -23.64 -9.07
CA ASP A 359 -4.99 -24.49 -8.38
C ASP A 359 -4.28 -25.44 -7.39
N ASP A 360 -4.46 -25.18 -6.12
CA ASP A 360 -4.18 -26.11 -5.03
C ASP A 360 -5.54 -26.67 -4.57
N SER A 361 -5.95 -27.75 -5.20
CA SER A 361 -7.26 -28.40 -4.99
C SER A 361 -7.57 -28.78 -3.54
N THR A 362 -6.57 -28.73 -2.66
CA THR A 362 -6.71 -29.11 -1.25
C THR A 362 -7.03 -27.90 -0.35
N ASN A 363 -6.42 -26.73 -0.59
CA ASN A 363 -6.51 -25.58 0.31
C ASN A 363 -6.97 -24.28 -0.35
N TYR A 364 -6.58 -24.04 -1.60
CA TYR A 364 -6.81 -22.76 -2.30
C TYR A 364 -7.22 -23.02 -3.76
N PRO A 365 -8.49 -23.37 -4.01
CA PRO A 365 -8.95 -23.61 -5.39
C PRO A 365 -8.93 -22.32 -6.22
N GLY A 366 -8.57 -22.46 -7.47
CA GLY A 366 -8.61 -21.40 -8.48
C GLY A 366 -7.23 -20.98 -8.99
N VAL A 367 -7.17 -20.69 -10.27
CA VAL A 367 -5.98 -20.21 -10.99
C VAL A 367 -6.24 -18.79 -11.43
N PHE A 368 -5.38 -17.86 -11.09
CA PHE A 368 -5.50 -16.49 -11.61
C PHE A 368 -5.28 -16.52 -13.13
N GLY A 369 -6.37 -16.41 -13.86
CA GLY A 369 -6.40 -16.70 -15.28
C GLY A 369 -6.89 -18.12 -15.60
N THR A 370 -7.89 -18.61 -14.85
CA THR A 370 -8.60 -19.86 -15.14
C THR A 370 -8.84 -20.01 -16.63
N ALA A 371 -8.67 -21.22 -17.16
CA ALA A 371 -8.83 -21.47 -18.58
C ALA A 371 -10.27 -21.18 -19.04
N ARG A 372 -10.41 -20.47 -20.16
CA ARG A 372 -11.68 -20.31 -20.83
C ARG A 372 -12.18 -21.69 -21.29
N LEU A 373 -13.29 -22.13 -20.75
CA LEU A 373 -13.84 -23.47 -20.99
C LEU A 373 -14.80 -23.48 -22.14
N VAL A 374 -15.46 -22.37 -22.47
CA VAL A 374 -16.52 -22.25 -23.49
C VAL A 374 -16.32 -21.03 -24.39
N GLY A 375 -16.89 -21.07 -25.58
CA GLY A 375 -16.95 -19.95 -26.52
C GLY A 375 -15.66 -19.65 -27.28
N ASP A 376 -15.64 -18.51 -27.90
CA ASP A 376 -14.55 -17.99 -28.72
C ASP A 376 -14.27 -16.50 -28.36
N ASN A 377 -13.44 -15.83 -29.16
CA ASN A 377 -13.11 -14.42 -28.99
C ASN A 377 -14.24 -13.42 -29.33
N LYS A 378 -15.48 -13.88 -29.52
CA LYS A 378 -16.68 -13.06 -29.77
C LYS A 378 -17.79 -13.36 -28.76
N THR A 379 -17.85 -14.58 -28.27
CA THR A 379 -18.92 -15.04 -27.38
C THR A 379 -18.49 -15.13 -25.92
N ASN A 380 -17.17 -15.22 -25.66
CA ASN A 380 -16.56 -15.23 -24.34
C ASN A 380 -15.17 -14.58 -24.45
N GLU A 381 -15.15 -13.25 -24.59
CA GLU A 381 -13.93 -12.49 -24.85
C GLU A 381 -12.96 -12.54 -23.66
N HIS A 382 -11.69 -12.26 -23.92
CA HIS A 382 -10.74 -12.03 -22.83
C HIS A 382 -11.08 -10.74 -22.09
N PRO A 383 -10.82 -10.64 -20.78
CA PRO A 383 -10.87 -9.38 -20.06
C PRO A 383 -10.04 -8.30 -20.76
N SER A 384 -10.41 -7.03 -20.60
CA SER A 384 -9.83 -5.87 -21.30
C SER A 384 -8.32 -5.67 -21.07
N CYS A 385 -7.67 -6.46 -20.19
CA CYS A 385 -6.22 -6.53 -20.09
C CYS A 385 -5.54 -7.17 -21.31
N VAL A 386 -6.31 -7.82 -22.18
CA VAL A 386 -5.86 -8.39 -23.44
C VAL A 386 -6.82 -7.98 -24.55
N VAL A 387 -6.37 -7.16 -25.47
CA VAL A 387 -7.18 -6.68 -26.62
C VAL A 387 -6.74 -7.38 -27.89
N ARG A 388 -7.70 -7.96 -28.61
CA ARG A 388 -7.43 -8.51 -29.93
C ARG A 388 -7.70 -7.43 -30.99
N GLU A 389 -6.68 -7.08 -31.73
CA GLU A 389 -6.75 -6.10 -32.83
C GLU A 389 -7.46 -6.67 -34.05
N THR A 390 -7.88 -5.80 -34.95
CA THR A 390 -8.58 -6.19 -36.20
C THR A 390 -7.72 -7.02 -37.15
N ASP A 391 -6.39 -6.94 -37.05
CA ASP A 391 -5.44 -7.74 -37.80
C ASP A 391 -5.14 -9.11 -37.15
N GLY A 392 -5.79 -9.42 -36.01
CA GLY A 392 -5.64 -10.65 -35.26
C GLY A 392 -4.46 -10.66 -34.28
N SER A 393 -3.66 -9.59 -34.20
CA SER A 393 -2.62 -9.44 -33.19
C SER A 393 -3.24 -9.22 -31.81
N ILE A 394 -2.43 -9.47 -30.75
CA ILE A 394 -2.83 -9.31 -29.36
C ILE A 394 -2.04 -8.16 -28.76
N THR A 395 -2.75 -7.14 -28.27
CA THR A 395 -2.18 -6.06 -27.46
C THR A 395 -2.38 -6.42 -25.98
N SER A 396 -1.27 -6.60 -25.28
CA SER A 396 -1.23 -6.91 -23.85
C SER A 396 -1.10 -5.64 -23.03
N LYS A 397 -1.97 -5.46 -22.04
CA LYS A 397 -1.95 -4.33 -21.10
C LYS A 397 -1.45 -4.79 -19.72
N THR A 398 -1.22 -3.85 -18.83
CA THR A 398 -0.74 -4.12 -17.48
C THR A 398 -1.86 -3.98 -16.47
N VAL A 399 -1.82 -4.79 -15.40
CA VAL A 399 -2.73 -4.66 -14.25
C VAL A 399 -2.20 -3.57 -13.34
N GLN A 400 -3.03 -2.58 -12.99
CA GLN A 400 -2.64 -1.46 -12.13
C GLN A 400 -2.88 -1.74 -10.65
N GLN A 401 -4.04 -2.30 -10.31
CA GLN A 401 -4.40 -2.64 -8.93
C GLN A 401 -5.35 -3.83 -8.92
N VAL A 402 -5.23 -4.70 -7.90
CA VAL A 402 -6.17 -5.77 -7.59
C VAL A 402 -7.00 -5.38 -6.39
N PHE A 403 -8.29 -5.70 -6.41
CA PHE A 403 -9.23 -5.39 -5.33
C PHE A 403 -10.20 -6.52 -5.09
N TYR A 404 -10.86 -6.50 -3.92
CA TYR A 404 -11.94 -7.41 -3.58
C TYR A 404 -13.21 -6.60 -3.26
N TYR A 405 -14.32 -6.94 -3.92
CA TYR A 405 -15.59 -6.28 -3.68
C TYR A 405 -16.76 -7.20 -4.05
N ASN A 406 -17.79 -7.23 -3.21
CA ASN A 406 -19.06 -7.93 -3.46
C ASN A 406 -18.86 -9.39 -3.93
N ASN A 407 -18.04 -10.15 -3.17
CA ASN A 407 -17.70 -11.56 -3.42
C ASN A 407 -17.03 -11.81 -4.79
N ARG A 408 -16.29 -10.84 -5.30
CA ARG A 408 -15.52 -10.90 -6.55
C ARG A 408 -14.13 -10.32 -6.33
N VAL A 409 -13.13 -10.90 -6.97
CA VAL A 409 -11.82 -10.27 -7.16
C VAL A 409 -11.87 -9.49 -8.46
N GLY A 410 -11.35 -8.28 -8.46
CA GLY A 410 -11.25 -7.46 -9.66
C GLY A 410 -9.88 -6.86 -9.83
N PHE A 411 -9.61 -6.33 -11.01
CA PHE A 411 -8.41 -5.57 -11.31
C PHE A 411 -8.70 -4.39 -12.25
N LEU A 412 -7.84 -3.39 -12.15
CA LEU A 412 -7.86 -2.22 -13.02
C LEU A 412 -6.86 -2.38 -14.17
N THR A 413 -7.28 -2.02 -15.37
CA THR A 413 -6.43 -2.02 -16.55
C THR A 413 -6.74 -0.80 -17.41
N GLU A 414 -5.80 0.16 -17.54
CA GLU A 414 -6.07 1.43 -18.21
C GLU A 414 -7.39 2.06 -17.75
N ASP A 415 -8.40 2.17 -18.61
CA ASP A 415 -9.72 2.72 -18.32
C ASP A 415 -10.78 1.67 -17.97
N ASN A 416 -10.38 0.40 -17.81
CA ASN A 416 -11.30 -0.72 -17.59
C ASN A 416 -11.23 -1.26 -16.15
N VAL A 417 -12.39 -1.77 -15.72
CA VAL A 417 -12.57 -2.53 -14.48
C VAL A 417 -13.04 -3.92 -14.84
N SER A 418 -12.22 -4.93 -14.59
CA SER A 418 -12.56 -6.33 -14.80
C SER A 418 -12.76 -7.01 -13.45
N MET A 419 -13.87 -7.75 -13.27
CA MET A 419 -14.19 -8.48 -12.05
C MET A 419 -14.49 -9.94 -12.36
N SER A 420 -14.03 -10.82 -11.50
CA SER A 420 -14.23 -12.28 -11.60
C SER A 420 -15.71 -12.68 -11.49
N GLN A 421 -15.99 -13.94 -11.79
CA GLN A 421 -17.25 -14.57 -11.44
C GLN A 421 -17.50 -14.49 -9.94
N SER A 422 -18.76 -14.34 -9.55
CA SER A 422 -19.13 -14.25 -8.13
C SER A 422 -18.91 -15.60 -7.43
N GLY A 423 -18.04 -15.59 -6.41
CA GLY A 423 -17.69 -16.80 -5.66
C GLY A 423 -16.56 -17.65 -6.27
N ASP A 424 -16.19 -17.42 -7.54
CA ASP A 424 -14.98 -17.96 -8.16
C ASP A 424 -14.00 -16.82 -8.45
N TYR A 425 -13.12 -16.54 -7.50
CA TYR A 425 -12.34 -15.31 -7.40
C TYR A 425 -11.30 -15.10 -8.52
N PHE A 426 -10.93 -16.16 -9.23
CA PHE A 426 -9.89 -16.06 -10.27
C PHE A 426 -10.38 -16.43 -11.68
N ASN A 427 -11.68 -16.70 -11.84
CA ASN A 427 -12.32 -16.96 -13.12
C ASN A 427 -12.89 -15.68 -13.72
N PHE A 428 -12.36 -15.28 -14.88
CA PHE A 428 -12.76 -14.09 -15.62
C PHE A 428 -13.47 -14.44 -16.93
N TYR A 429 -14.02 -15.65 -17.04
CA TYR A 429 -14.76 -16.12 -18.22
C TYR A 429 -16.15 -16.60 -17.85
N ALA A 430 -17.10 -16.38 -18.74
CA ALA A 430 -18.47 -16.85 -18.56
C ALA A 430 -18.55 -18.39 -18.63
N GLU A 431 -19.49 -18.98 -17.88
CA GLU A 431 -19.74 -20.41 -17.90
C GLU A 431 -20.46 -20.90 -19.16
N SER A 432 -21.21 -20.04 -19.84
CA SER A 432 -21.92 -20.35 -21.07
C SER A 432 -21.72 -19.23 -22.10
N ALA A 433 -21.50 -19.63 -23.35
CA ALA A 433 -21.43 -18.69 -24.45
C ALA A 433 -22.85 -18.32 -25.00
N GLN A 434 -23.90 -19.00 -24.53
CA GLN A 434 -25.27 -18.79 -24.98
C GLN A 434 -26.10 -17.95 -24.01
N THR A 435 -25.89 -18.10 -22.73
CA THR A 435 -26.70 -17.46 -21.67
C THR A 435 -25.82 -16.70 -20.71
N SER A 436 -26.18 -15.47 -20.42
CA SER A 436 -25.51 -14.66 -19.38
C SER A 436 -26.25 -14.75 -18.07
N THR A 437 -25.51 -15.00 -16.99
CA THR A 437 -26.00 -15.09 -15.61
C THR A 437 -25.60 -13.88 -14.78
N ALA A 438 -26.23 -13.66 -13.65
CA ALA A 438 -25.84 -12.60 -12.71
C ALA A 438 -24.46 -12.88 -12.06
N ALA A 439 -24.03 -14.14 -12.04
CA ALA A 439 -22.74 -14.54 -11.48
C ALA A 439 -21.56 -14.29 -12.44
N ASP A 440 -21.80 -14.14 -13.73
CA ASP A 440 -20.75 -14.00 -14.75
C ASP A 440 -19.81 -12.82 -14.47
N PRO A 441 -18.58 -12.87 -15.01
CA PRO A 441 -17.59 -11.80 -14.89
C PRO A 441 -18.12 -10.46 -15.40
N ILE A 442 -17.61 -9.38 -14.83
CA ILE A 442 -17.96 -8.00 -15.23
C ILE A 442 -16.73 -7.37 -15.84
N ASP A 443 -16.87 -6.77 -17.01
CA ASP A 443 -15.81 -5.98 -17.66
C ASP A 443 -16.42 -4.71 -18.25
N LEU A 444 -16.04 -3.56 -17.67
CA LEU A 444 -16.63 -2.26 -18.02
C LEU A 444 -15.56 -1.19 -18.16
N SER A 445 -15.71 -0.33 -19.16
CA SER A 445 -14.81 0.81 -19.36
C SER A 445 -15.39 2.12 -18.83
N CYS A 446 -14.48 3.01 -18.38
CA CYS A 446 -14.80 4.38 -17.99
C CYS A 446 -14.88 5.27 -19.24
N SER A 447 -16.05 5.86 -19.50
CA SER A 447 -16.21 6.82 -20.59
C SER A 447 -15.85 8.23 -20.10
N SER A 448 -14.82 8.85 -20.70
CA SER A 448 -14.38 10.21 -20.39
C SER A 448 -13.90 10.95 -21.64
N ILE A 449 -14.01 12.29 -21.62
CA ILE A 449 -13.45 13.17 -22.68
C ILE A 449 -11.93 13.29 -22.56
N LYS A 450 -11.39 13.08 -21.37
CA LYS A 450 -9.95 13.08 -21.06
C LYS A 450 -9.49 11.64 -20.87
N GLU A 451 -8.20 11.40 -21.06
CA GLU A 451 -7.58 10.13 -20.70
C GLU A 451 -7.93 9.76 -19.24
N ALA A 452 -8.46 8.58 -19.05
CA ALA A 452 -9.03 8.11 -17.79
C ALA A 452 -8.34 6.84 -17.27
N THR A 453 -7.01 6.75 -17.42
CA THR A 453 -6.24 5.63 -16.85
C THR A 453 -6.48 5.54 -15.34
N LEU A 454 -6.99 4.39 -14.91
CA LEU A 454 -7.33 4.11 -13.51
C LEU A 454 -6.09 3.68 -12.74
N HIS A 455 -5.84 4.32 -11.60
CA HIS A 455 -4.69 4.04 -10.75
C HIS A 455 -5.07 3.63 -9.32
N GLY A 456 -6.27 3.96 -8.87
CA GLY A 456 -6.73 3.66 -7.52
C GLY A 456 -8.21 3.29 -7.46
N ILE A 457 -8.56 2.44 -6.49
CA ILE A 457 -9.93 2.02 -6.23
C ILE A 457 -10.19 1.93 -4.73
N LEU A 458 -11.34 2.42 -4.29
CA LEU A 458 -11.79 2.28 -2.91
C LEU A 458 -13.24 1.80 -2.86
N PRO A 459 -13.53 0.72 -2.11
CA PRO A 459 -14.89 0.28 -1.85
C PRO A 459 -15.57 1.21 -0.83
N THR A 460 -16.81 1.58 -1.12
CA THR A 460 -17.66 2.37 -0.21
C THR A 460 -19.07 1.78 -0.13
N ALA A 461 -19.87 2.23 0.81
CA ALA A 461 -21.27 1.83 0.91
C ALA A 461 -22.10 2.24 -0.31
N ALA A 462 -21.71 3.26 -1.06
CA ALA A 462 -22.37 3.74 -2.26
C ALA A 462 -21.95 3.01 -3.55
N GLY A 463 -20.86 2.23 -3.51
CA GLY A 463 -20.26 1.53 -4.64
C GLY A 463 -18.73 1.63 -4.62
N LEU A 464 -18.09 1.27 -5.72
CA LEU A 464 -16.65 1.37 -5.92
C LEU A 464 -16.28 2.75 -6.47
N ILE A 465 -15.46 3.49 -5.76
CA ILE A 465 -14.93 4.76 -6.27
C ILE A 465 -13.60 4.47 -6.97
N LEU A 466 -13.52 4.90 -8.23
CA LEU A 466 -12.39 4.70 -9.12
C LEU A 466 -11.69 6.03 -9.31
N PHE A 467 -10.38 6.01 -9.20
CA PHE A 467 -9.53 7.20 -9.32
C PHE A 467 -8.69 7.11 -10.58
N SER A 468 -8.83 8.10 -11.45
CA SER A 468 -7.91 8.34 -12.55
C SER A 468 -7.10 9.63 -12.30
N GLN A 469 -6.08 9.84 -13.11
CA GLN A 469 -5.24 11.03 -13.03
C GLN A 469 -6.04 12.34 -13.09
N ASN A 470 -7.14 12.38 -13.85
CA ASN A 470 -7.87 13.61 -14.15
C ASN A 470 -9.31 13.65 -13.61
N GLN A 471 -9.86 12.52 -13.22
CA GLN A 471 -11.29 12.38 -12.90
C GLN A 471 -11.51 11.21 -11.94
N GLN A 472 -12.56 11.29 -11.13
CA GLN A 472 -13.04 10.17 -10.31
C GLN A 472 -14.35 9.65 -10.89
N PHE A 473 -14.55 8.33 -10.81
CA PHE A 473 -15.75 7.64 -11.25
C PHE A 473 -16.34 6.83 -10.10
N ILE A 474 -17.59 6.43 -10.23
CA ILE A 474 -18.21 5.45 -9.34
C ILE A 474 -18.78 4.30 -10.16
N MET A 475 -18.45 3.08 -9.76
CA MET A 475 -19.09 1.86 -10.23
C MET A 475 -20.11 1.40 -9.20
N TYR A 476 -21.36 1.23 -9.61
CA TYR A 476 -22.48 0.88 -8.74
C TYR A 476 -23.52 0.07 -9.48
N SER A 477 -24.46 -0.52 -8.74
CA SER A 477 -25.67 -1.14 -9.29
C SER A 477 -26.89 -0.40 -8.79
N ALA A 478 -27.83 -0.11 -9.68
CA ALA A 478 -29.09 0.55 -9.31
C ALA A 478 -29.98 -0.35 -8.43
N ASP A 479 -29.88 -1.66 -8.58
CA ASP A 479 -30.73 -2.65 -7.90
C ASP A 479 -30.08 -3.26 -6.65
N GLY A 480 -28.89 -2.79 -6.27
CA GLY A 480 -28.12 -3.31 -5.14
C GLY A 480 -27.36 -4.61 -5.41
N ASN A 481 -27.66 -5.33 -6.47
CA ASN A 481 -26.98 -6.54 -6.92
C ASN A 481 -26.04 -6.23 -8.09
N LEU A 482 -24.74 -6.39 -7.88
CA LEU A 482 -23.73 -6.14 -8.92
C LEU A 482 -23.64 -7.35 -9.86
N SER A 483 -24.10 -7.16 -11.10
CA SER A 483 -24.08 -8.17 -12.17
C SER A 483 -23.65 -7.53 -13.49
N PRO A 484 -23.27 -8.32 -14.51
CA PRO A 484 -22.91 -7.78 -15.82
C PRO A 484 -24.01 -6.90 -16.45
N GLN A 485 -25.29 -7.19 -16.14
CA GLN A 485 -26.45 -6.47 -16.68
C GLN A 485 -26.78 -5.19 -15.92
N THR A 486 -26.42 -5.10 -14.61
CA THR A 486 -26.84 -4.00 -13.72
C THR A 486 -25.70 -3.06 -13.33
N ALA A 487 -24.45 -3.47 -13.54
CA ALA A 487 -23.28 -2.68 -13.23
C ALA A 487 -23.16 -1.46 -14.16
N LEU A 488 -22.96 -0.29 -13.59
CA LEU A 488 -22.84 0.98 -14.28
C LEU A 488 -21.64 1.76 -13.76
N ILE A 489 -20.90 2.39 -14.67
CA ILE A 489 -19.84 3.35 -14.32
C ILE A 489 -20.25 4.74 -14.79
N ARG A 490 -20.09 5.73 -13.94
CA ARG A 490 -20.30 7.14 -14.29
C ARG A 490 -19.25 8.05 -13.68
N GLY A 491 -19.02 9.20 -14.31
CA GLY A 491 -18.19 10.27 -13.78
C GLY A 491 -18.75 10.83 -12.47
N LEU A 492 -17.91 11.05 -11.49
CA LEU A 492 -18.23 11.49 -10.15
C LEU A 492 -17.72 12.92 -9.87
N SER A 493 -16.44 13.17 -10.14
CA SER A 493 -15.81 14.48 -9.96
C SER A 493 -14.58 14.63 -10.87
N ASN A 494 -14.09 15.88 -11.05
CA ASN A 494 -13.01 16.20 -11.97
C ASN A 494 -11.80 16.80 -11.24
N TYR A 495 -11.32 16.15 -10.19
CA TYR A 495 -10.09 16.55 -9.49
C TYR A 495 -8.90 15.75 -9.98
N GLN A 496 -7.74 16.39 -10.05
CA GLN A 496 -6.50 15.70 -10.39
C GLN A 496 -5.98 14.94 -9.17
N MET A 497 -5.47 13.73 -9.39
CA MET A 497 -4.84 12.88 -8.38
C MET A 497 -3.40 12.56 -8.79
N ASP A 498 -2.50 12.41 -7.82
CA ASP A 498 -1.17 11.86 -8.05
C ASP A 498 -1.26 10.34 -8.19
N GLU A 499 -0.91 9.83 -9.36
CA GLU A 499 -0.97 8.41 -9.73
C GLU A 499 -0.03 7.49 -8.92
N LYS A 500 0.93 8.08 -8.21
CA LYS A 500 1.94 7.34 -7.43
C LYS A 500 1.54 7.11 -5.98
N ILE A 501 0.50 7.82 -5.51
CA ILE A 501 0.07 7.80 -4.12
C ILE A 501 -1.38 7.33 -4.07
N ASP A 502 -1.58 6.16 -3.46
CA ASP A 502 -2.90 5.55 -3.38
C ASP A 502 -3.84 6.37 -2.47
N PRO A 503 -5.13 6.53 -2.82
CA PRO A 503 -6.11 7.19 -1.97
C PRO A 503 -6.41 6.32 -0.74
N VAL A 504 -6.79 6.95 0.38
CA VAL A 504 -7.09 6.25 1.65
C VAL A 504 -8.47 6.62 2.18
N ASP A 505 -9.07 5.68 2.91
CA ASP A 505 -10.35 5.85 3.61
C ASP A 505 -10.13 6.03 5.11
N VAL A 506 -10.77 7.05 5.69
CA VAL A 506 -10.79 7.34 7.14
C VAL A 506 -12.19 7.07 7.71
N GLY A 507 -12.83 6.01 7.25
CA GLY A 507 -14.14 5.54 7.73
C GLY A 507 -15.33 6.22 7.02
N THR A 508 -15.39 7.52 6.93
CA THR A 508 -16.45 8.26 6.24
C THR A 508 -15.94 9.17 5.12
N ASN A 509 -14.68 9.55 5.19
CA ASN A 509 -14.05 10.46 4.26
C ASN A 509 -12.91 9.76 3.51
N ILE A 510 -12.90 9.91 2.21
CA ILE A 510 -11.78 9.48 1.37
C ILE A 510 -10.83 10.64 1.18
N ASN A 511 -9.55 10.39 1.40
CA ASN A 511 -8.51 11.39 1.21
C ASN A 511 -7.57 10.99 0.08
N PHE A 512 -7.20 11.96 -0.75
CA PHE A 512 -6.26 11.75 -1.84
C PHE A 512 -5.39 12.99 -2.07
N ILE A 513 -4.24 12.78 -2.65
CA ILE A 513 -3.26 13.83 -2.94
C ILE A 513 -3.40 14.25 -4.40
N SER A 514 -3.46 15.55 -4.63
CA SER A 514 -3.47 16.12 -5.97
C SER A 514 -2.06 16.14 -6.56
N LYS A 515 -1.95 15.81 -7.83
CA LYS A 515 -0.70 15.98 -8.59
C LYS A 515 -0.26 17.45 -8.52
N THR A 516 0.83 17.68 -7.82
CA THR A 516 1.35 19.02 -7.62
C THR A 516 2.31 19.37 -8.75
N HIS A 517 2.23 20.58 -9.27
CA HIS A 517 3.28 21.09 -10.14
C HIS A 517 4.59 21.15 -9.33
N THR A 518 5.62 20.46 -9.82
CA THR A 518 6.97 20.43 -9.22
C THR A 518 7.57 21.80 -8.94
N THR A 519 7.08 22.84 -9.61
CA THR A 519 7.49 24.24 -9.41
C THR A 519 6.89 24.89 -8.16
N ALA A 520 5.80 24.37 -7.59
CA ALA A 520 5.16 24.97 -6.41
C ALA A 520 5.81 24.53 -5.08
N GLY A 521 6.52 23.39 -5.05
CA GLY A 521 7.23 22.86 -3.86
C GLY A 521 6.34 22.33 -2.74
N PHE A 522 5.00 22.36 -2.88
CA PHE A 522 4.03 21.96 -1.85
C PHE A 522 2.92 21.10 -2.41
N THR A 523 2.40 20.20 -1.58
CA THR A 523 1.36 19.21 -1.87
C THR A 523 -0.01 19.70 -1.44
N ARG A 524 -1.07 19.37 -2.22
CA ARG A 524 -2.48 19.63 -1.86
C ARG A 524 -3.17 18.31 -1.50
N VAL A 525 -3.99 18.36 -0.47
CA VAL A 525 -4.75 17.21 0.02
C VAL A 525 -6.23 17.50 -0.08
N PHE A 526 -6.97 16.57 -0.69
CA PHE A 526 -8.42 16.66 -0.82
C PHE A 526 -9.09 15.61 0.05
N GLY A 527 -10.17 16.03 0.70
CA GLY A 527 -11.13 15.15 1.35
C GLY A 527 -12.39 15.05 0.52
N MET A 528 -12.83 13.83 0.24
CA MET A 528 -14.08 13.53 -0.47
C MET A 528 -15.04 12.83 0.49
N LEU A 529 -16.19 13.42 0.71
CA LEU A 529 -17.29 12.81 1.45
C LEU A 529 -18.25 12.15 0.45
N PRO A 530 -18.27 10.81 0.33
CA PRO A 530 -19.24 10.11 -0.48
C PRO A 530 -20.66 10.40 0.04
N GLN A 531 -21.57 10.71 -0.87
CA GLN A 531 -23.00 10.84 -0.56
C GLN A 531 -23.73 9.63 -1.14
N GLY A 532 -24.97 9.42 -0.82
CA GLY A 532 -25.74 8.26 -1.28
C GLY A 532 -25.67 8.01 -2.79
N VAL A 533 -26.05 6.81 -3.21
CA VAL A 533 -26.08 6.40 -4.61
C VAL A 533 -26.76 7.46 -5.48
N GLY A 534 -26.07 7.92 -6.51
CA GLY A 534 -26.62 8.93 -7.40
C GLY A 534 -26.32 10.38 -7.05
N GLN A 535 -25.66 10.68 -5.94
CA GLN A 535 -25.34 12.06 -5.54
C GLN A 535 -23.87 12.40 -5.86
N ILE A 536 -23.60 13.69 -6.10
CA ILE A 536 -22.25 14.20 -6.31
C ILE A 536 -21.56 14.32 -4.96
N PRO A 537 -20.38 13.76 -4.74
CA PRO A 537 -19.69 13.85 -3.47
C PRO A 537 -19.26 15.29 -3.18
N LYS A 538 -19.19 15.62 -1.91
CA LYS A 538 -18.59 16.88 -1.49
C LYS A 538 -17.08 16.71 -1.43
N VAL A 539 -16.34 17.41 -2.29
CA VAL A 539 -14.88 17.44 -2.29
C VAL A 539 -14.40 18.76 -1.74
N VAL A 540 -13.49 18.71 -0.77
CA VAL A 540 -12.94 19.89 -0.08
C VAL A 540 -11.42 19.82 -0.09
N ASP A 541 -10.76 20.91 -0.44
CA ASP A 541 -9.31 21.09 -0.26
C ASP A 541 -9.04 21.31 1.24
N ILE A 542 -8.71 20.24 1.97
CA ILE A 542 -8.42 20.30 3.40
C ILE A 542 -7.04 20.88 3.70
N GLY A 543 -6.14 20.89 2.72
CA GLY A 543 -4.79 21.50 2.81
C GLY A 543 -4.79 23.03 2.63
N ARG A 544 -5.94 23.66 2.36
CA ARG A 544 -6.00 25.10 2.00
C ARG A 544 -5.48 26.04 3.09
N VAL A 545 -5.67 25.67 4.35
CA VAL A 545 -5.20 26.46 5.50
C VAL A 545 -3.71 26.29 5.80
N VAL A 546 -3.06 25.30 5.17
CA VAL A 546 -1.65 24.95 5.31
C VAL A 546 -0.96 24.86 3.94
N SER A 547 -1.26 25.77 3.04
CA SER A 547 -0.86 25.72 1.62
C SER A 547 0.66 25.64 1.38
N GLU A 548 1.50 26.00 2.35
CA GLU A 548 2.97 25.98 2.28
C GLU A 548 3.59 25.13 3.40
N TYR A 549 2.89 24.08 3.82
CA TYR A 549 3.30 23.26 4.97
C TYR A 549 3.75 21.86 4.56
N ILE A 550 3.03 21.24 3.63
CA ILE A 550 3.26 19.85 3.20
C ILE A 550 4.18 19.88 1.97
N PRO A 551 5.42 19.36 2.04
CA PRO A 551 6.34 19.40 0.91
C PRO A 551 5.88 18.53 -0.26
N ALA A 552 6.37 18.83 -1.47
CA ALA A 552 6.10 18.03 -2.67
C ALA A 552 6.85 16.68 -2.71
N THR A 553 7.67 16.40 -1.69
CA THR A 553 8.46 15.15 -1.56
C THR A 553 7.66 13.99 -0.96
N ILE A 554 6.38 14.18 -0.66
CA ILE A 554 5.50 13.12 -0.15
C ILE A 554 5.40 12.00 -1.19
N THR A 555 5.60 10.77 -0.73
CA THR A 555 5.54 9.55 -1.56
C THR A 555 4.49 8.54 -1.10
N ALA A 556 3.94 8.70 0.10
CA ALA A 556 2.97 7.79 0.67
C ALA A 556 1.94 8.50 1.56
N LEU A 557 0.76 7.91 1.63
CA LEU A 557 -0.37 8.32 2.44
C LEU A 557 -0.91 7.07 3.16
N THR A 558 -1.08 7.14 4.47
CA THR A 558 -1.74 6.10 5.26
C THR A 558 -2.84 6.70 6.14
N ALA A 559 -3.77 5.90 6.59
CA ALA A 559 -4.91 6.33 7.39
C ALA A 559 -5.13 5.44 8.61
N SER A 560 -5.59 6.05 9.70
CA SER A 560 -6.08 5.34 10.87
C SER A 560 -7.53 5.76 11.14
N PRO A 561 -8.54 4.97 10.72
CA PRO A 561 -9.94 5.29 10.99
C PRO A 561 -10.26 5.34 12.48
N GLN A 562 -9.69 4.45 13.29
CA GLN A 562 -9.91 4.41 14.74
C GLN A 562 -9.39 5.68 15.45
N ASN A 563 -8.24 6.17 15.02
CA ASN A 563 -7.62 7.38 15.58
C ASN A 563 -8.01 8.65 14.81
N SER A 564 -8.84 8.50 13.76
CA SER A 564 -9.40 9.59 12.95
C SER A 564 -8.34 10.53 12.36
N PHE A 565 -7.26 10.00 11.81
CA PHE A 565 -6.23 10.80 11.15
C PHE A 565 -5.70 10.15 9.86
N ILE A 566 -5.11 10.99 9.02
CA ILE A 566 -4.24 10.60 7.91
C ILE A 566 -2.81 11.02 8.22
N ALA A 567 -1.84 10.22 7.76
CA ALA A 567 -0.42 10.48 7.86
C ALA A 567 0.23 10.46 6.47
N MET A 568 1.08 11.43 6.19
CA MET A 568 1.78 11.62 4.92
C MET A 568 3.27 11.69 5.17
N TYR A 569 4.05 10.96 4.37
CA TYR A 569 5.50 10.94 4.51
C TYR A 569 6.21 10.73 3.17
N GLY A 570 7.49 11.04 3.14
CA GLY A 570 8.35 10.80 1.98
C GLY A 570 9.69 10.22 2.40
N THR A 571 10.25 9.33 1.60
CA THR A 571 11.48 8.57 1.91
C THR A 571 12.74 9.43 2.04
N SER A 572 12.70 10.68 1.60
CA SER A 572 13.82 11.64 1.71
C SER A 572 13.68 12.59 2.91
N ASP A 573 12.62 12.50 3.71
CA ASP A 573 12.32 13.39 4.85
C ASP A 573 12.24 12.60 6.16
N ASP A 574 12.57 13.25 7.26
CA ASP A 574 12.42 12.74 8.63
C ASP A 574 11.06 13.12 9.25
N LYS A 575 10.18 13.81 8.51
CA LYS A 575 8.90 14.31 8.98
C LYS A 575 7.72 13.51 8.45
N VAL A 576 6.77 13.26 9.35
CA VAL A 576 5.43 12.76 9.05
C VAL A 576 4.43 13.85 9.32
N TYR A 577 3.60 14.18 8.34
CA TYR A 577 2.57 15.21 8.41
C TYR A 577 1.22 14.57 8.66
N PHE A 578 0.49 15.07 9.66
CA PHE A 578 -0.80 14.52 10.07
C PHE A 578 -1.92 15.52 9.85
N TYR A 579 -3.07 15.01 9.47
CA TYR A 579 -4.34 15.69 9.59
C TYR A 579 -5.29 14.84 10.43
N ARG A 580 -5.69 15.36 11.59
CA ARG A 580 -6.60 14.67 12.52
C ARG A 580 -7.95 15.36 12.54
N THR A 581 -9.00 14.55 12.50
CA THR A 581 -10.39 15.00 12.68
C THR A 581 -11.00 14.25 13.85
N TYR A 582 -11.81 14.93 14.64
CA TYR A 582 -12.61 14.28 15.67
C TYR A 582 -13.96 15.01 15.79
N SER A 583 -15.05 14.26 15.74
CA SER A 583 -16.41 14.77 15.87
C SER A 583 -17.11 14.03 17.01
N ASP A 584 -17.90 14.75 17.79
CA ASP A 584 -18.77 14.17 18.82
C ASP A 584 -20.11 13.68 18.25
N GLY A 585 -20.29 13.77 16.91
CA GLY A 585 -21.54 13.44 16.20
C GLY A 585 -22.40 14.66 15.90
N GLU A 586 -22.23 15.78 16.59
CA GLU A 586 -22.91 17.05 16.34
C GLU A 586 -21.98 18.12 15.76
N GLN A 587 -20.74 18.17 16.24
CA GLN A 587 -19.74 19.16 15.84
C GLN A 587 -18.37 18.53 15.65
N ASP A 588 -17.61 19.06 14.71
CA ASP A 588 -16.21 18.73 14.54
C ASP A 588 -15.38 19.47 15.61
N LEU A 589 -14.93 18.75 16.63
CA LEU A 589 -14.14 19.29 17.73
C LEU A 589 -12.68 19.47 17.39
N ILE A 590 -12.13 18.62 16.51
CA ILE A 590 -10.77 18.69 16.02
C ILE A 590 -10.76 18.65 14.50
N GLN A 591 -10.08 19.60 13.90
CA GLN A 591 -9.68 19.63 12.49
C GLN A 591 -8.30 20.26 12.44
N CYS A 592 -7.26 19.50 12.64
CA CYS A 592 -5.94 20.06 12.87
C CYS A 592 -4.83 19.37 12.07
N TRP A 593 -3.88 20.20 11.67
CA TRP A 593 -2.62 19.82 11.05
C TRP A 593 -1.49 19.90 12.08
N PHE A 594 -0.60 18.92 12.08
CA PHE A 594 0.63 18.88 12.88
C PHE A 594 1.65 17.95 12.21
N ASN A 595 2.89 17.96 12.68
CA ASN A 595 3.91 17.03 12.20
C ASN A 595 4.67 16.39 13.35
N TRP A 596 5.20 15.20 13.07
CA TRP A 596 6.15 14.53 13.92
C TRP A 596 7.47 14.40 13.17
N GLN A 597 8.55 14.76 13.85
CA GLN A 597 9.90 14.51 13.39
C GLN A 597 10.36 13.18 13.98
N LEU A 598 10.68 12.22 13.13
CA LEU A 598 11.17 10.91 13.49
C LEU A 598 12.71 10.89 13.55
N PRO A 599 13.32 9.91 14.21
CA PRO A 599 14.77 9.85 14.41
C PRO A 599 15.56 9.39 13.17
N GLY A 600 15.02 9.52 11.98
CA GLY A 600 15.65 9.19 10.70
C GLY A 600 14.69 9.34 9.54
N ASN A 601 15.16 9.14 8.31
CA ASN A 601 14.31 9.23 7.12
C ASN A 601 13.23 8.16 7.15
N VAL A 602 11.99 8.55 6.85
CA VAL A 602 10.81 7.71 7.02
C VAL A 602 10.54 6.92 5.73
N HIS A 603 10.67 5.61 5.80
CA HIS A 603 10.40 4.71 4.68
C HIS A 603 9.01 4.07 4.73
N PHE A 604 8.46 3.88 5.92
CA PHE A 604 7.15 3.28 6.11
C PHE A 604 6.48 3.77 7.38
N VAL A 605 5.18 3.97 7.31
CA VAL A 605 4.29 4.22 8.45
C VAL A 605 3.00 3.46 8.25
N GLU A 606 2.59 2.71 9.25
CA GLU A 606 1.30 2.03 9.30
C GLU A 606 0.75 2.06 10.72
N VAL A 607 -0.56 2.08 10.86
CA VAL A 607 -1.23 2.12 12.16
C VAL A 607 -2.17 0.94 12.28
N ASP A 608 -1.88 0.06 13.23
CA ASP A 608 -2.74 -1.06 13.58
C ASP A 608 -3.33 -0.82 14.98
N SER A 609 -4.64 -0.62 15.02
CA SER A 609 -5.36 -0.22 16.24
C SER A 609 -4.76 1.06 16.85
N ASP A 610 -4.15 0.98 18.02
CA ASP A 610 -3.53 2.10 18.74
C ASP A 610 -2.00 2.08 18.64
N THR A 611 -1.41 1.22 17.80
CA THR A 611 0.04 1.12 17.63
C THR A 611 0.44 1.58 16.23
N MET A 612 1.32 2.57 16.18
CA MET A 612 1.94 3.04 14.95
C MET A 612 3.29 2.34 14.77
N PHE A 613 3.43 1.61 13.67
CA PHE A 613 4.71 1.04 13.23
C PHE A 613 5.38 1.98 12.24
N SER A 614 6.70 2.12 12.33
CA SER A 614 7.47 2.92 11.39
C SER A 614 8.79 2.24 11.06
N VAL A 615 9.19 2.33 9.80
CA VAL A 615 10.55 1.98 9.38
C VAL A 615 11.30 3.28 9.08
N VAL A 616 12.40 3.48 9.79
CA VAL A 616 13.26 4.66 9.63
C VAL A 616 14.67 4.24 9.21
N LYS A 617 15.27 5.05 8.36
CA LYS A 617 16.65 4.90 7.94
C LYS A 617 17.52 5.92 8.67
N THR A 618 18.56 5.44 9.33
CA THR A 618 19.59 6.25 9.99
C THR A 618 20.93 6.10 9.27
N GLY A 619 21.79 7.10 9.38
CA GLY A 619 23.09 7.10 8.73
C GLY A 619 23.04 7.27 7.21
N THR A 620 24.20 7.24 6.55
CA THR A 620 24.32 7.39 5.09
C THR A 620 25.40 6.45 4.55
N GLY A 621 25.27 6.05 3.29
CA GLY A 621 26.23 5.14 2.64
C GLY A 621 26.39 3.83 3.43
N GLY A 622 27.58 3.32 3.58
CA GLY A 622 27.88 2.05 4.28
C GLY A 622 27.52 2.04 5.77
N THR A 623 27.20 3.19 6.37
CA THR A 623 26.71 3.30 7.75
C THR A 623 25.20 3.37 7.84
N ALA A 624 24.49 3.36 6.72
CA ALA A 624 23.03 3.35 6.70
C ALA A 624 22.49 2.09 7.38
N ARG A 625 21.41 2.25 8.15
CA ARG A 625 20.71 1.16 8.84
C ARG A 625 19.22 1.45 8.82
N TYR A 626 18.42 0.39 8.65
CA TYR A 626 16.97 0.47 8.67
C TYR A 626 16.45 -0.14 9.97
N HIS A 627 15.59 0.58 10.67
CA HIS A 627 15.08 0.19 11.97
C HIS A 627 13.56 0.13 11.98
N LEU A 628 13.01 -0.93 12.56
CA LEU A 628 11.59 -1.04 12.85
C LEU A 628 11.33 -0.48 14.24
N LEU A 629 10.44 0.50 14.31
CA LEU A 629 10.03 1.20 15.51
C LEU A 629 8.52 1.07 15.72
N SER A 630 8.06 1.19 16.97
CA SER A 630 6.63 1.28 17.28
C SER A 630 6.36 2.41 18.27
N ALA A 631 5.18 3.02 18.15
CA ALA A 631 4.70 4.03 19.11
C ALA A 631 3.24 3.74 19.47
N THR A 632 2.94 3.68 20.75
CA THR A 632 1.57 3.53 21.28
C THR A 632 0.88 4.88 21.30
N LEU A 633 -0.25 5.02 20.61
CA LEU A 633 -0.98 6.28 20.47
C LEU A 633 -1.85 6.63 21.66
N THR A 634 -2.11 5.67 22.54
CA THR A 634 -2.86 5.88 23.77
C THR A 634 -1.98 6.51 24.86
N GLN A 635 -2.57 7.37 25.66
CA GLN A 635 -1.88 7.97 26.82
C GLN A 635 -1.73 6.98 27.99
N THR A 636 -2.55 5.95 28.05
CA THR A 636 -2.50 4.94 29.11
C THR A 636 -1.35 3.96 28.84
N PRO A 637 -0.42 3.77 29.76
CA PRO A 637 0.65 2.80 29.60
C PRO A 637 0.08 1.37 29.48
N GLU A 638 0.51 0.62 28.48
CA GLU A 638 0.13 -0.79 28.32
C GLU A 638 0.86 -1.69 29.32
N GLU A 639 2.07 -1.32 29.68
CA GLU A 639 2.91 -2.03 30.64
C GLU A 639 3.40 -1.06 31.72
N THR A 640 3.85 -1.60 32.85
CA THR A 640 4.58 -0.83 33.86
C THR A 640 5.97 -0.48 33.34
N ILE A 641 6.08 0.64 32.60
CA ILE A 641 7.33 1.05 31.96
C ILE A 641 8.18 1.87 32.94
N ILE A 642 7.60 2.92 33.50
CA ILE A 642 8.25 3.76 34.53
C ILE A 642 7.26 3.97 35.65
N VAL A 643 7.69 3.73 36.86
CA VAL A 643 6.88 3.94 38.09
C VAL A 643 7.49 5.05 38.91
N THR A 644 6.72 6.10 39.17
CA THR A 644 7.12 7.17 40.12
C THR A 644 7.04 6.68 41.59
N SER A 645 7.58 7.43 42.54
CA SER A 645 7.46 7.12 43.96
C SER A 645 6.00 7.06 44.44
N THR A 646 5.10 7.76 43.77
CA THR A 646 3.66 7.73 44.02
C THR A 646 2.93 6.56 43.36
N GLY A 647 3.64 5.70 42.62
CA GLY A 647 3.07 4.57 41.89
C GLY A 647 2.45 4.95 40.56
N GLN A 648 2.59 6.18 40.10
CA GLN A 648 2.10 6.61 38.77
C GLN A 648 2.96 6.00 37.64
N GLN A 649 2.32 5.41 36.64
CA GLN A 649 2.98 4.83 35.49
C GLN A 649 2.98 5.81 34.33
N VAL A 650 4.08 5.89 33.60
CA VAL A 650 4.23 6.73 32.40
C VAL A 650 5.05 6.02 31.32
N ASN A 651 4.73 6.27 30.06
CA ASN A 651 5.55 5.84 28.93
C ASN A 651 6.77 6.76 28.76
N PRO A 652 7.93 6.24 28.33
CA PRO A 652 9.05 7.09 27.96
C PRO A 652 8.73 7.94 26.74
N HIS A 653 8.94 9.26 26.82
CA HIS A 653 8.85 10.18 25.69
C HIS A 653 10.23 10.42 25.08
N MET A 654 10.84 9.37 24.57
CA MET A 654 12.12 9.37 23.87
C MET A 654 12.09 8.40 22.69
N ASP A 655 12.95 8.62 21.71
CA ASP A 655 13.02 7.79 20.51
C ASP A 655 14.07 6.67 20.67
N PHE A 656 13.89 5.58 19.94
CA PHE A 656 14.68 4.36 20.05
C PHE A 656 14.72 3.79 21.47
N TYR A 657 13.70 4.09 22.28
CA TYR A 657 13.74 3.63 23.65
C TYR A 657 13.64 2.12 23.77
N VAL A 658 14.49 1.57 24.59
CA VAL A 658 14.55 0.14 24.88
C VAL A 658 15.28 -0.07 26.20
N LYS A 659 15.09 -1.20 26.84
CA LYS A 659 15.91 -1.59 28.00
C LYS A 659 17.34 -1.86 27.56
N ALA A 660 18.31 -1.46 28.38
CA ALA A 660 19.72 -1.75 28.11
C ALA A 660 19.93 -3.25 27.92
N SER A 661 20.70 -3.65 26.89
CA SER A 661 20.96 -5.06 26.61
C SER A 661 21.73 -5.75 27.74
N SER A 662 22.63 -5.00 28.37
CA SER A 662 23.37 -5.37 29.59
C SER A 662 23.91 -4.11 30.25
N VAL A 663 24.29 -4.24 31.50
CA VAL A 663 24.95 -3.17 32.28
C VAL A 663 26.18 -3.73 32.96
N SER A 664 27.31 -3.03 32.84
CA SER A 664 28.56 -3.36 33.54
C SER A 664 29.10 -2.12 34.24
N TYR A 665 29.66 -2.30 35.47
CA TYR A 665 30.30 -1.25 36.20
C TYR A 665 31.82 -1.25 36.03
N ASP A 666 32.36 -0.11 35.63
CA ASP A 666 33.78 0.14 35.54
C ASP A 666 34.27 0.84 36.81
N SER A 667 34.81 0.06 37.74
CA SER A 667 35.30 0.56 39.03
C SER A 667 36.54 1.44 38.92
N THR A 668 37.25 1.43 37.78
CA THR A 668 38.45 2.27 37.56
C THR A 668 38.04 3.71 37.25
N ASN A 669 37.00 3.86 36.42
CA ASN A 669 36.48 5.16 35.98
C ASN A 669 35.23 5.62 36.77
N ASP A 670 34.77 4.81 37.75
CA ASP A 670 33.56 5.05 38.56
C ASP A 670 32.33 5.37 37.71
N LEU A 671 32.03 4.50 36.73
CA LEU A 671 30.90 4.66 35.87
C LEU A 671 30.25 3.32 35.51
N SER A 672 28.94 3.31 35.29
CA SER A 672 28.21 2.18 34.68
C SER A 672 28.08 2.35 33.19
N LYS A 673 28.40 1.32 32.43
CA LYS A 673 28.21 1.22 30.98
C LYS A 673 26.87 0.52 30.69
N CYS A 674 25.92 1.24 30.07
CA CYS A 674 24.62 0.72 29.68
C CYS A 674 24.68 0.43 28.18
N TYR A 675 24.79 -0.85 27.79
CA TYR A 675 24.96 -1.25 26.39
C TYR A 675 23.68 -1.16 25.58
N LEU A 676 23.82 -0.64 24.36
CA LEU A 676 22.75 -0.50 23.42
C LEU A 676 22.49 -1.82 22.68
N PRO A 677 21.24 -2.19 22.36
CA PRO A 677 20.93 -3.32 21.50
C PRO A 677 21.08 -2.98 19.99
N TYR A 678 21.46 -1.74 19.68
CA TYR A 678 21.67 -1.20 18.33
C TYR A 678 22.95 -0.37 18.28
N SER A 679 23.45 -0.05 17.09
CA SER A 679 24.60 0.87 16.95
C SER A 679 24.22 2.30 17.30
N ASP A 680 25.08 3.02 17.99
CA ASP A 680 24.83 4.40 18.39
C ASP A 680 24.59 5.32 17.18
N ILE A 681 23.57 6.18 17.29
CA ILE A 681 23.19 7.17 16.29
C ILE A 681 23.74 8.53 16.70
N SER A 682 24.93 8.85 16.22
CA SER A 682 25.70 10.04 16.65
C SER A 682 24.99 11.38 16.38
N THR A 683 23.97 11.40 15.49
CA THR A 683 23.21 12.61 15.12
C THR A 683 22.13 12.99 16.15
N LEU A 684 21.73 12.02 17.01
CA LEU A 684 20.67 12.19 18.00
C LEU A 684 21.24 12.45 19.38
N ASP A 685 20.52 13.11 20.26
CA ASP A 685 20.94 13.45 21.63
C ASP A 685 20.58 12.32 22.60
N PRO A 686 21.57 11.65 23.23
CA PRO A 686 21.32 10.49 24.08
C PRO A 686 20.67 10.85 25.41
N VAL A 687 19.84 9.95 25.92
CA VAL A 687 19.26 10.06 27.27
C VAL A 687 19.08 8.67 27.88
N ILE A 688 19.26 8.58 29.16
CA ILE A 688 18.97 7.39 29.98
C ILE A 688 17.87 7.75 30.99
N ILE A 689 16.91 6.83 31.14
CA ILE A 689 15.97 6.84 32.26
C ILE A 689 16.25 5.63 33.14
N ILE A 690 16.48 5.86 34.41
CA ILE A 690 16.55 4.83 35.46
C ILE A 690 15.21 4.85 36.17
N ALA A 691 14.46 3.75 36.09
CA ALA A 691 13.12 3.67 36.69
C ALA A 691 13.14 3.93 38.20
N GLY A 692 12.10 4.55 38.73
CA GLY A 692 11.99 4.87 40.17
C GLY A 692 11.88 3.64 41.06
N THR A 693 12.05 3.86 42.35
CA THR A 693 11.93 2.83 43.41
C THR A 693 12.88 1.63 43.27
N GLN A 694 14.12 1.88 42.86
CA GLN A 694 15.14 0.85 42.71
C GLN A 694 15.87 0.62 44.06
N THR A 695 16.31 -0.62 44.30
CA THR A 695 17.13 -0.96 45.44
C THR A 695 18.56 -1.24 44.98
N PHE A 696 19.49 -0.36 45.31
CA PHE A 696 20.92 -0.49 45.04
C PHE A 696 21.67 -0.77 46.36
N SER A 697 22.45 -1.84 46.42
CA SER A 697 23.23 -2.21 47.59
C SER A 697 22.42 -2.22 48.91
N GLY A 698 21.12 -2.59 48.82
CA GLY A 698 20.23 -2.64 49.98
C GLY A 698 19.55 -1.31 50.36
N VAL A 699 19.81 -0.24 49.66
CA VAL A 699 19.16 1.07 49.83
C VAL A 699 18.18 1.28 48.65
N THR A 700 16.93 1.62 48.98
CA THR A 700 15.94 2.01 47.99
C THR A 700 16.18 3.46 47.57
N GLU A 701 16.43 3.66 46.30
CA GLU A 701 16.71 4.98 45.73
C GLU A 701 15.64 5.39 44.74
N SER A 702 15.48 6.69 44.54
CA SER A 702 14.64 7.28 43.54
C SER A 702 15.23 7.09 42.16
N GLY A 703 14.39 6.90 41.14
CA GLY A 703 14.78 6.93 39.73
C GLY A 703 15.22 8.34 39.28
N PHE A 704 15.94 8.42 38.19
CA PHE A 704 16.39 9.69 37.64
C PHE A 704 16.63 9.60 36.14
N THR A 705 16.78 10.76 35.50
CA THR A 705 17.20 10.89 34.08
C THR A 705 18.60 11.48 34.04
N ILE A 706 19.36 11.07 33.04
CA ILE A 706 20.69 11.60 32.78
C ILE A 706 20.96 11.74 31.28
N GLU A 707 21.71 12.77 30.93
CA GLU A 707 22.35 12.88 29.61
C GLU A 707 23.72 12.21 29.71
N PRO A 708 23.87 11.02 29.11
CA PRO A 708 25.08 10.23 29.26
C PRO A 708 26.14 10.62 28.25
N ASP A 709 27.41 10.28 28.57
CA ASP A 709 28.44 10.24 27.55
C ASP A 709 28.37 8.95 26.72
N ARG A 710 28.80 9.02 25.46
CA ARG A 710 28.85 7.91 24.53
C ARG A 710 30.16 7.18 24.62
N GLY A 711 30.15 5.88 24.43
CA GLY A 711 31.35 5.06 24.35
C GLY A 711 31.12 3.80 23.54
N THR A 712 32.20 3.22 23.09
CA THR A 712 32.22 1.91 22.42
C THR A 712 33.38 1.08 22.93
N ASP A 713 33.20 -0.22 23.08
CA ASP A 713 34.26 -1.16 23.46
C ASP A 713 34.02 -2.52 22.76
N GLY A 714 34.76 -3.54 23.18
CA GLY A 714 34.68 -4.88 22.57
C GLY A 714 33.31 -5.58 22.74
N THR A 715 32.42 -5.06 23.61
CA THR A 715 31.06 -5.58 23.81
C THR A 715 30.04 -4.87 22.88
N GLY A 716 30.29 -3.60 22.58
CA GLY A 716 29.41 -2.80 21.72
C GLY A 716 29.37 -1.32 22.13
N ASP A 717 28.40 -0.60 21.57
CA ASP A 717 28.16 0.80 21.90
C ASP A 717 27.40 0.89 23.24
N PHE A 718 27.75 1.88 24.04
CA PHE A 718 27.13 2.09 25.36
C PHE A 718 26.98 3.57 25.71
N PHE A 719 26.05 3.82 26.61
CA PHE A 719 25.89 5.09 27.29
C PHE A 719 26.40 4.96 28.74
N SER A 720 27.13 5.95 29.24
CA SER A 720 27.77 5.88 30.55
C SER A 720 26.99 6.67 31.61
N VAL A 721 26.83 6.08 32.80
CA VAL A 721 26.25 6.72 33.97
C VAL A 721 27.36 6.87 35.02
N PRO A 722 27.80 8.10 35.32
CA PRO A 722 28.88 8.31 36.27
C PRO A 722 28.43 8.10 37.72
N ARG A 723 29.38 7.67 38.57
CA ARG A 723 29.27 7.59 40.02
C ARG A 723 28.14 6.71 40.54
N LYS A 724 27.71 5.71 39.79
CA LYS A 724 26.67 4.78 40.23
C LYS A 724 26.91 3.37 39.64
N ASP A 725 26.89 2.39 40.55
CA ASP A 725 26.93 0.97 40.16
C ASP A 725 25.52 0.48 39.86
N LEU A 726 25.24 0.24 38.59
CA LEU A 726 23.96 -0.28 38.08
C LEU A 726 24.05 -1.76 37.69
N THR A 727 25.05 -2.48 38.15
CA THR A 727 25.23 -3.91 37.82
C THR A 727 23.98 -4.70 38.22
N GLY A 728 23.47 -5.50 37.24
CA GLY A 728 22.27 -6.30 37.45
C GLY A 728 20.94 -5.53 37.30
N GLN A 729 20.96 -4.24 36.97
CA GLN A 729 19.78 -3.38 36.85
C GLN A 729 19.36 -3.12 35.41
N ALA A 730 19.84 -3.88 34.41
CA ALA A 730 19.54 -3.68 33.01
C ALA A 730 18.01 -3.60 32.70
N ALA A 731 17.21 -4.36 33.44
CA ALA A 731 15.76 -4.36 33.30
C ALA A 731 15.07 -3.02 33.68
N ASN A 732 15.76 -2.17 34.44
CA ASN A 732 15.27 -0.91 34.99
C ASN A 732 15.91 0.31 34.31
N VAL A 733 16.83 0.08 33.36
CA VAL A 733 17.54 1.13 32.64
C VAL A 733 17.02 1.20 31.22
N TYR A 734 16.39 2.33 30.88
CA TYR A 734 15.92 2.63 29.54
C TYR A 734 16.92 3.56 28.85
N VAL A 735 17.39 3.16 27.70
CA VAL A 735 18.30 3.92 26.83
C VAL A 735 17.59 4.39 25.59
N GLY A 736 17.95 5.56 25.07
CA GLY A 736 17.35 6.11 23.84
C GLY A 736 17.82 7.53 23.58
N TYR A 737 17.06 8.27 22.78
CA TYR A 737 17.40 9.61 22.35
C TYR A 737 16.27 10.59 22.63
N LYS A 738 16.64 11.82 22.99
CA LYS A 738 15.70 12.91 23.18
C LYS A 738 15.12 13.38 21.86
N TYR A 739 13.89 13.88 21.91
CA TYR A 739 13.29 14.71 20.88
C TYR A 739 12.55 15.90 21.50
N SER A 740 12.44 16.98 20.77
CA SER A 740 11.80 18.20 21.28
C SER A 740 10.32 18.24 20.92
N TYR A 741 9.49 18.61 21.89
CA TYR A 741 8.13 19.13 21.70
C TYR A 741 8.22 20.63 21.49
N ASP A 742 7.63 21.17 20.44
CA ASP A 742 7.79 22.54 20.06
C ASP A 742 6.51 23.12 19.49
N VAL A 743 5.95 24.10 20.20
CA VAL A 743 4.73 24.79 19.76
C VAL A 743 4.97 26.29 19.71
N THR A 744 4.98 26.85 18.52
CA THR A 744 5.10 28.31 18.32
C THR A 744 3.71 28.93 18.23
N LEU A 745 3.44 29.85 19.16
CA LEU A 745 2.16 30.54 19.23
C LEU A 745 2.05 31.69 18.22
N PRO A 746 0.84 31.99 17.71
CA PRO A 746 0.59 33.16 16.88
C PRO A 746 0.65 34.44 17.71
N LYS A 747 0.70 35.57 17.04
CA LYS A 747 0.55 36.88 17.71
C LYS A 747 -0.85 37.01 18.29
N MET A 748 -0.92 37.57 19.52
CA MET A 748 -2.19 37.79 20.20
C MET A 748 -2.84 39.06 19.69
N TYR A 749 -4.13 39.02 19.42
CA TYR A 749 -4.96 40.19 19.05
C TYR A 749 -6.19 40.24 19.93
N PHE A 750 -6.67 41.42 20.23
CA PHE A 750 -7.96 41.58 20.88
C PHE A 750 -9.07 41.23 19.90
N ARG A 751 -9.98 40.35 20.32
CA ARG A 751 -11.10 39.91 19.52
C ARG A 751 -12.38 40.50 20.08
N ARG A 752 -13.19 41.12 19.22
CA ARG A 752 -14.39 41.86 19.62
C ARG A 752 -15.63 40.99 19.79
N ASP A 753 -15.67 39.87 19.15
CA ASP A 753 -16.80 38.94 19.19
C ASP A 753 -16.55 37.79 20.18
N PRO A 754 -17.64 37.20 20.74
CA PRO A 754 -17.51 36.03 21.63
C PRO A 754 -16.88 34.84 20.96
N ASP A 755 -17.14 34.63 19.66
CA ASP A 755 -16.63 33.50 18.88
C ASP A 755 -15.16 33.69 18.46
N GLY A 756 -14.57 34.84 18.73
CA GLY A 756 -13.17 35.12 18.42
C GLY A 756 -12.86 35.26 16.91
N LYS A 757 -13.85 35.56 16.08
CA LYS A 757 -13.67 35.65 14.62
C LYS A 757 -13.31 37.07 14.15
N VAL A 758 -13.68 38.09 14.89
CA VAL A 758 -13.43 39.50 14.55
C VAL A 758 -12.26 40.08 15.33
N THR A 759 -11.15 40.24 14.66
CA THR A 759 -9.88 40.70 15.22
C THR A 759 -9.72 42.21 15.08
N ASP A 760 -9.33 42.91 16.14
CA ASP A 760 -8.93 44.32 16.06
C ASP A 760 -7.41 44.45 15.81
N TYR A 761 -7.02 44.47 14.53
CA TYR A 761 -5.61 44.64 14.11
C TYR A 761 -5.10 46.09 14.13
N THR A 762 -6.00 47.07 14.32
CA THR A 762 -5.64 48.50 14.33
C THR A 762 -5.26 49.01 15.69
N ALA A 763 -5.64 48.34 16.74
CA ALA A 763 -5.38 48.68 18.12
C ALA A 763 -3.94 48.34 18.56
N ALA A 764 -3.38 49.14 19.46
CA ALA A 764 -2.17 48.75 20.14
C ALA A 764 -2.49 47.85 21.33
N LEU A 765 -1.97 46.65 21.31
CA LEU A 765 -2.09 45.66 22.40
C LEU A 765 -0.72 45.44 23.02
N ILE A 766 -0.61 45.64 24.31
CA ILE A 766 0.54 45.24 25.14
C ILE A 766 0.09 44.05 25.98
N VAL A 767 0.70 42.92 25.77
CA VAL A 767 0.47 41.72 26.60
C VAL A 767 1.33 41.81 27.84
N SER A 768 0.70 41.79 29.00
CA SER A 768 1.42 41.88 30.29
C SER A 768 1.87 40.50 30.77
N ARG A 769 0.98 39.52 30.71
CA ARG A 769 1.27 38.13 31.09
C ARG A 769 0.36 37.18 30.37
N MET A 770 0.83 35.93 30.28
CA MET A 770 0.07 34.78 29.81
C MET A 770 -0.03 33.74 30.93
N LYS A 771 -1.22 33.18 31.06
CA LYS A 771 -1.50 32.13 32.04
C LYS A 771 -1.86 30.86 31.30
N PHE A 772 -1.04 29.84 31.43
CA PHE A 772 -1.22 28.55 30.78
C PHE A 772 -1.83 27.54 31.74
N SER A 773 -2.81 26.80 31.29
CA SER A 773 -3.26 25.57 31.93
C SER A 773 -2.51 24.41 31.33
N ILE A 774 -1.81 23.67 32.16
CA ILE A 774 -0.95 22.55 31.79
C ILE A 774 -1.58 21.29 32.36
N GLY A 775 -1.76 20.26 31.52
CA GLY A 775 -2.21 18.92 31.96
C GLY A 775 -1.07 18.08 32.51
N GLN A 776 -1.16 16.76 32.34
CA GLN A 776 -0.11 15.85 32.81
C GLN A 776 1.25 16.19 32.19
N SER A 777 2.13 16.77 32.93
CA SER A 777 3.41 17.30 32.45
C SER A 777 4.51 17.20 33.48
N ALA A 778 5.71 16.98 32.99
CA ALA A 778 6.92 17.13 33.77
C ALA A 778 7.52 18.53 33.54
N VAL A 779 8.45 18.68 32.62
CA VAL A 779 9.14 19.94 32.33
C VAL A 779 8.55 20.62 31.10
N VAL A 780 8.05 21.85 31.26
CA VAL A 780 7.56 22.70 30.19
C VAL A 780 8.30 24.03 30.28
N GLY A 781 8.98 24.40 29.21
CA GLY A 781 9.70 25.67 29.11
C GLY A 781 8.99 26.65 28.18
N PHE A 782 9.21 27.94 28.44
CA PHE A 782 8.68 29.05 27.65
C PHE A 782 9.84 29.89 27.17
N LYS A 783 10.02 29.95 25.83
CA LYS A 783 11.04 30.77 25.19
C LYS A 783 10.42 31.96 24.45
N LEU A 784 11.01 33.14 24.61
CA LEU A 784 10.56 34.37 23.95
C LEU A 784 11.66 34.93 23.05
N LYS A 785 11.27 35.26 21.81
CA LYS A 785 12.11 35.98 20.86
C LYS A 785 11.53 37.36 20.61
N SER A 786 12.29 38.42 20.90
CA SER A 786 11.87 39.79 20.65
C SER A 786 12.46 40.38 19.36
N LYS A 787 11.67 41.16 18.61
CA LYS A 787 12.16 41.90 17.45
C LYS A 787 13.23 42.94 17.86
N GLY A 788 14.27 43.04 17.06
CA GLY A 788 15.33 44.06 17.23
C GLY A 788 16.43 43.64 18.23
N ARG A 789 16.33 42.43 18.84
CA ARG A 789 17.48 41.81 19.46
C ARG A 789 18.20 40.94 18.44
N THR A 790 19.44 41.26 18.15
CA THR A 790 20.34 40.43 17.36
C THR A 790 20.87 39.32 18.19
N GLY A 791 20.86 38.09 17.69
CA GLY A 791 21.55 36.99 18.27
C GLY A 791 23.05 37.20 18.37
N SER A 792 23.73 36.36 19.13
CA SER A 792 25.20 36.38 19.19
C SER A 792 25.70 35.70 17.92
N THR A 793 26.62 36.33 17.21
CA THR A 793 27.24 35.78 16.02
C THR A 793 28.74 35.92 16.14
N GLU A 794 29.45 34.85 15.86
CA GLU A 794 30.90 34.88 15.66
C GLU A 794 31.25 34.31 14.31
N THR A 795 32.26 34.95 13.65
CA THR A 795 32.72 34.51 12.34
C THR A 795 34.16 34.03 12.45
N PHE A 796 34.41 32.85 11.92
CA PHE A 796 35.71 32.24 11.85
C PHE A 796 36.14 32.05 10.38
N THR A 797 37.40 31.91 10.15
CA THR A 797 37.96 31.69 8.81
C THR A 797 38.59 30.29 8.75
N GLY A 798 38.31 29.53 7.71
CA GLY A 798 38.91 28.25 7.45
C GLY A 798 40.39 28.33 7.12
N ASP A 799 41.21 27.47 7.69
CA ASP A 799 42.65 27.38 7.44
C ASP A 799 43.06 26.10 6.71
N GLY A 800 42.08 25.22 6.39
CA GLY A 800 42.28 23.95 5.71
C GLY A 800 42.69 22.79 6.64
N THR A 801 42.97 23.06 7.91
CA THR A 801 43.47 22.10 8.90
C THR A 801 42.64 22.02 10.16
N ASN A 802 42.21 23.19 10.68
CA ASN A 802 41.43 23.26 11.89
C ASN A 802 39.96 22.86 11.64
N LYS A 803 39.50 21.91 12.44
CA LYS A 803 38.10 21.48 12.45
C LYS A 803 37.31 22.05 13.61
N VAL A 804 37.98 22.58 14.65
CA VAL A 804 37.38 22.92 15.94
C VAL A 804 37.28 24.43 16.08
N PHE A 805 36.08 24.93 16.31
CA PHE A 805 35.81 26.35 16.54
C PHE A 805 35.06 26.53 17.86
N THR A 806 35.60 27.40 18.71
CA THR A 806 35.05 27.65 20.06
C THR A 806 34.50 29.06 20.12
N PRO A 807 33.17 29.23 20.06
CA PRO A 807 32.57 30.56 20.28
C PRO A 807 32.78 31.08 21.67
N THR A 808 32.84 32.40 21.81
CA THR A 808 33.03 33.08 23.14
C THR A 808 31.72 33.31 23.88
N PHE A 809 30.57 33.15 23.17
CA PHE A 809 29.26 33.33 23.80
C PHE A 809 28.76 32.03 24.44
N THR A 810 27.95 32.15 25.45
CA THR A 810 27.25 31.03 26.09
C THR A 810 25.89 30.78 25.47
N VAL A 811 25.49 29.53 25.41
CA VAL A 811 24.21 29.10 24.80
C VAL A 811 23.41 28.30 25.84
N GLU A 812 22.17 28.66 26.06
CA GLU A 812 21.27 27.92 26.98
C GLU A 812 20.82 26.60 26.35
N ASP A 813 20.56 26.58 25.04
CA ASP A 813 20.16 25.39 24.30
C ASP A 813 21.02 25.25 23.04
N ARG A 814 21.75 24.14 22.93
CA ARG A 814 22.61 23.83 21.78
C ARG A 814 21.84 23.67 20.45
N ASN A 815 20.51 23.39 20.54
CA ASN A 815 19.67 23.30 19.37
C ASN A 815 19.33 24.64 18.74
N ASP A 816 19.55 25.75 19.46
CA ASP A 816 19.39 27.11 18.95
C ASP A 816 20.61 27.59 18.14
N ILE A 817 21.69 26.78 18.07
CA ILE A 817 22.90 27.11 17.31
C ILE A 817 22.69 26.80 15.82
N ILE A 818 22.94 27.79 15.00
CA ILE A 818 22.97 27.67 13.53
C ILE A 818 24.39 27.89 13.06
N VAL A 819 24.95 26.95 12.32
CA VAL A 819 26.27 27.04 11.72
C VAL A 819 26.11 27.21 10.22
N LYS A 820 26.78 28.24 9.66
CA LYS A 820 26.84 28.46 8.22
C LYS A 820 28.28 28.41 7.74
N LYS A 821 28.48 27.85 6.56
CA LYS A 821 29.74 27.88 5.83
C LYS A 821 29.53 28.54 4.48
N ASN A 822 30.23 29.64 4.23
CA ASN A 822 30.04 30.48 3.03
C ASN A 822 28.57 30.91 2.81
N GLY A 823 27.85 31.22 3.88
CA GLY A 823 26.43 31.58 3.87
C GLY A 823 25.44 30.40 3.80
N ALA A 824 25.89 29.19 3.51
CA ALA A 824 25.04 27.98 3.48
C ALA A 824 24.94 27.35 4.87
N VAL A 825 23.71 27.08 5.34
CA VAL A 825 23.45 26.40 6.61
C VAL A 825 24.00 24.98 6.55
N GLN A 826 24.72 24.58 7.59
CA GLN A 826 25.30 23.23 7.75
C GLN A 826 24.38 22.35 8.61
N THR A 827 24.43 21.05 8.42
CA THR A 827 23.59 20.08 9.12
C THR A 827 24.35 19.50 10.33
N LYS A 828 23.76 19.63 11.52
CA LYS A 828 24.31 19.03 12.77
C LYS A 828 24.35 17.51 12.61
N GLY A 829 25.43 16.90 13.04
CA GLY A 829 25.67 15.46 12.98
C GLY A 829 26.26 14.98 11.65
N THR A 830 25.99 15.65 10.55
CA THR A 830 26.58 15.34 9.24
C THR A 830 27.80 16.19 8.95
N ASP A 831 27.65 17.52 9.02
CA ASP A 831 28.68 18.48 8.69
C ASP A 831 29.50 18.88 9.91
N TYR A 832 28.87 18.91 11.10
CA TYR A 832 29.52 19.28 12.35
C TYR A 832 28.85 18.62 13.57
N THR A 833 29.60 18.58 14.69
CA THR A 833 29.13 18.19 16.00
C THR A 833 29.31 19.31 17.01
N ILE A 834 28.54 19.28 18.13
CA ILE A 834 28.61 20.29 19.21
C ILE A 834 29.00 19.59 20.51
N THR A 835 29.96 20.18 21.22
CA THR A 835 30.34 19.80 22.59
C THR A 835 30.10 20.98 23.53
N ASN A 836 29.63 20.76 24.79
CA ASN A 836 29.14 21.82 25.66
C ASN A 836 30.15 22.45 26.62
N GLU A 837 31.20 21.76 27.02
CA GLU A 837 32.14 22.29 28.02
C GLU A 837 33.59 22.11 27.59
N PRO A 838 34.22 23.12 26.98
CA PRO A 838 33.64 24.39 26.51
C PRO A 838 32.77 24.20 25.26
N LEU A 839 31.84 25.14 24.99
CA LEU A 839 31.05 25.09 23.74
C LEU A 839 31.97 25.06 22.53
N THR A 840 31.94 23.97 21.79
CA THR A 840 32.82 23.74 20.63
C THR A 840 32.03 23.19 19.46
N ILE A 841 32.28 23.72 18.30
CA ILE A 841 31.75 23.25 17.01
C ILE A 841 32.87 22.52 16.28
N THR A 842 32.72 21.24 16.04
CA THR A 842 33.72 20.41 15.36
C THR A 842 33.19 19.97 14.01
N PHE A 843 33.80 20.47 12.93
CA PHE A 843 33.46 20.09 11.56
C PHE A 843 33.98 18.69 11.20
N THR A 844 33.19 17.93 10.49
CA THR A 844 33.59 16.63 9.93
C THR A 844 34.75 16.78 8.95
N THR A 845 34.69 17.80 8.10
CA THR A 845 35.76 18.16 7.15
C THR A 845 36.26 19.56 7.45
N ALA A 846 37.60 19.74 7.56
CA ALA A 846 38.18 21.05 7.86
C ALA A 846 37.78 22.09 6.79
N PRO A 847 37.23 23.26 7.19
CA PRO A 847 36.95 24.36 6.29
C PRO A 847 38.23 24.85 5.59
N LEU A 848 38.14 25.07 4.29
CA LEU A 848 39.29 25.28 3.42
C LEU A 848 39.92 26.67 3.61
N ALA A 849 41.26 26.74 3.56
CA ALA A 849 42.00 28.00 3.43
C ALA A 849 41.83 28.64 2.05
N ALA A 850 42.25 29.89 1.91
CA ALA A 850 42.34 30.57 0.62
C ALA A 850 43.22 29.75 -0.34
N ARG A 851 42.73 29.52 -1.56
CA ARG A 851 43.38 28.68 -2.55
C ARG A 851 43.19 29.20 -3.97
N THR A 852 44.06 28.82 -4.86
CA THR A 852 43.90 29.09 -6.30
C THR A 852 43.46 27.79 -6.99
N VAL A 853 42.32 27.81 -7.70
CA VAL A 853 41.79 26.73 -8.50
C VAL A 853 41.58 27.27 -9.91
N ASP A 854 42.14 26.64 -10.91
CA ASP A 854 42.01 27.01 -12.34
C ASP A 854 42.39 28.46 -12.64
N ASN A 855 43.41 28.98 -11.96
CA ASN A 855 43.85 30.38 -12.00
C ASN A 855 42.90 31.43 -11.38
N GLU A 856 41.82 31.02 -10.71
CA GLU A 856 40.98 31.90 -9.91
C GLU A 856 41.35 31.81 -8.43
N ALA A 857 41.54 32.98 -7.79
CA ALA A 857 41.76 33.04 -6.35
C ALA A 857 40.45 32.92 -5.58
N LEU A 858 40.28 31.79 -4.90
CA LEU A 858 39.13 31.55 -4.01
C LEU A 858 39.49 31.98 -2.59
N ALA A 859 38.62 32.74 -1.95
CA ALA A 859 38.75 33.12 -0.54
C ALA A 859 38.70 31.88 0.37
N ALA A 860 39.24 32.02 1.58
CA ALA A 860 39.03 30.99 2.62
C ALA A 860 37.54 30.82 2.96
N ASP A 861 37.16 29.63 3.37
CA ASP A 861 35.78 29.38 3.84
C ASP A 861 35.47 30.26 5.05
N SER A 862 34.35 30.99 4.99
CA SER A 862 33.80 31.79 6.10
C SER A 862 32.84 30.91 6.88
N ILE A 863 33.09 30.78 8.19
CA ILE A 863 32.25 30.03 9.13
C ILE A 863 31.55 31.04 10.02
N GLU A 864 30.22 31.08 9.97
CA GLU A 864 29.38 31.90 10.84
C GLU A 864 28.68 31.00 11.83
N ILE A 865 28.98 31.15 13.13
CA ILE A 865 28.27 30.46 14.23
C ILE A 865 27.33 31.49 14.84
N TYR A 866 26.04 31.21 14.72
CA TYR A 866 24.97 32.13 15.06
C TYR A 866 24.00 31.45 16.02
N VAL A 867 23.59 32.19 17.06
CA VAL A 867 22.51 31.77 17.97
C VAL A 867 21.37 32.75 17.84
N ASP A 868 20.21 32.24 17.45
CA ASP A 868 18.97 32.99 17.49
C ASP A 868 18.56 33.16 18.95
N GLN A 869 18.54 34.41 19.47
CA GLN A 869 18.28 34.63 20.89
C GLN A 869 16.82 34.38 21.25
N TRP A 870 16.54 33.13 21.58
CA TRP A 870 15.40 32.78 22.40
C TRP A 870 15.78 32.94 23.88
N TYR A 871 14.96 33.68 24.67
CA TYR A 871 15.13 33.76 26.10
C TYR A 871 14.23 32.73 26.75
N THR A 872 14.80 31.90 27.62
CA THR A 872 14.02 31.14 28.57
C THR A 872 13.40 32.10 29.56
N LEU A 873 12.10 32.31 29.47
CA LEU A 873 11.36 33.16 30.40
C LEU A 873 11.15 32.43 31.71
N GLN A 874 10.75 31.18 31.61
CA GLN A 874 10.43 30.34 32.74
C GLN A 874 10.28 28.88 32.34
N SER A 875 10.58 27.96 33.23
CA SER A 875 10.22 26.55 33.13
C SER A 875 9.49 26.08 34.38
N THR A 876 8.69 25.04 34.28
CA THR A 876 7.93 24.51 35.41
C THR A 876 8.84 23.82 36.42
N GLN A 877 9.99 23.31 36.00
CA GLN A 877 10.99 22.66 36.81
C GLN A 877 12.36 22.66 36.12
N GLU A 878 13.42 22.38 36.87
CA GLU A 878 14.77 22.26 36.32
C GLU A 878 15.02 20.90 35.67
N SER A 879 16.02 20.85 34.78
CA SER A 879 16.24 19.76 33.80
C SER A 879 16.70 18.42 34.38
N ASN A 880 17.07 18.32 35.63
CA ASN A 880 17.50 17.08 36.28
C ASN A 880 16.40 16.53 37.17
N TYR A 881 15.74 15.50 36.67
CA TYR A 881 14.56 14.94 37.29
C TYR A 881 14.89 13.75 38.17
N TYR A 882 14.52 13.85 39.43
CA TYR A 882 14.43 12.71 40.33
C TYR A 882 13.00 12.16 40.27
N LEU A 883 12.81 10.97 39.77
CA LEU A 883 11.51 10.30 39.66
C LEU A 883 10.95 9.86 41.01
N GLY A 884 11.73 9.99 42.07
CA GLY A 884 11.42 9.42 43.36
C GLY A 884 11.04 10.39 44.44
N ASP A 885 11.48 11.63 44.38
CA ASP A 885 11.20 12.61 45.45
C ASP A 885 10.06 13.54 45.01
N ASP A 886 8.88 13.31 45.57
CA ASP A 886 7.73 14.24 45.69
C ASP A 886 7.39 15.17 44.53
N VAL A 887 7.84 14.84 43.31
CA VAL A 887 7.43 15.56 42.11
C VAL A 887 6.41 14.70 41.36
N PRO A 888 5.13 14.79 41.72
CA PRO A 888 4.10 14.17 40.91
C PRO A 888 4.14 14.84 39.55
N LEU A 889 3.97 14.05 38.49
CA LEU A 889 3.55 14.60 37.24
C LEU A 889 2.21 15.28 37.48
N ASP A 890 2.20 16.61 37.46
CA ASP A 890 0.99 17.36 37.73
C ASP A 890 -0.07 16.99 36.73
N THR A 891 -1.21 16.53 37.19
CA THR A 891 -2.36 16.21 36.37
C THR A 891 -3.05 17.47 35.84
N GLN A 892 -2.94 18.57 36.58
CA GLN A 892 -3.40 19.90 36.18
C GLN A 892 -2.72 20.98 37.02
N SER A 893 -2.04 21.91 36.35
CA SER A 893 -1.44 23.07 36.98
C SER A 893 -1.66 24.33 36.17
N THR A 894 -1.50 25.48 36.81
CA THR A 894 -1.58 26.78 36.14
C THR A 894 -0.27 27.51 36.25
N PHE A 895 0.27 27.93 35.12
CA PHE A 895 1.56 28.56 35.06
C PHE A 895 1.48 29.97 34.44
N VAL A 896 2.11 30.97 35.07
CA VAL A 896 2.04 32.36 34.65
C VAL A 896 3.37 32.81 34.08
N VAL A 897 3.35 33.23 32.81
CA VAL A 897 4.52 33.72 32.07
C VAL A 897 4.43 35.22 31.87
N PRO A 898 5.36 36.04 32.41
CA PRO A 898 5.40 37.46 32.22
C PRO A 898 5.96 37.80 30.83
N ILE A 899 5.26 38.65 30.07
CA ILE A 899 5.64 39.04 28.69
C ILE A 899 6.05 40.51 28.62
N HIS A 900 5.20 41.42 29.10
CA HIS A 900 5.37 42.88 29.11
C HIS A 900 5.82 43.51 27.78
N GLN A 901 5.31 43.01 26.66
CA GLN A 901 5.66 43.46 25.31
C GLN A 901 4.43 43.71 24.42
N ARG A 902 4.61 44.54 23.38
CA ARG A 902 3.60 44.68 22.34
C ARG A 902 3.49 43.37 21.55
N THR A 903 2.27 43.06 21.15
CA THR A 903 1.97 41.78 20.47
C THR A 903 2.73 41.57 19.16
N ASP A 904 3.08 42.64 18.47
CA ASP A 904 3.83 42.65 17.19
C ASP A 904 5.35 42.55 17.38
N ASN A 905 5.84 42.60 18.61
CA ASN A 905 7.26 42.67 18.92
C ASN A 905 7.90 41.35 19.38
N TYR A 906 7.11 40.31 19.65
CA TYR A 906 7.65 39.05 20.13
C TYR A 906 7.02 37.84 19.45
N THR A 907 7.69 36.72 19.56
CA THR A 907 7.19 35.36 19.29
C THR A 907 7.40 34.52 20.54
N LEU A 908 6.39 33.78 20.96
CA LEU A 908 6.45 32.88 22.11
C LEU A 908 6.41 31.43 21.66
N ARG A 909 7.29 30.63 22.20
CA ARG A 909 7.45 29.20 21.94
C ARG A 909 7.31 28.45 23.26
N VAL A 910 6.48 27.40 23.25
CA VAL A 910 6.35 26.40 24.31
C VAL A 910 7.16 25.20 23.90
N TYR A 911 8.08 24.73 24.73
CA TYR A 911 8.97 23.63 24.35
C TYR A 911 9.24 22.67 25.52
N SER A 912 9.63 21.45 25.19
CA SER A 912 10.17 20.47 26.13
C SER A 912 10.98 19.41 25.40
N ASP A 913 12.19 19.14 25.85
CA ASP A 913 13.02 18.03 25.41
C ASP A 913 13.09 16.90 26.45
N SER A 914 12.39 17.09 27.60
CA SER A 914 12.31 16.09 28.66
C SER A 914 11.73 14.77 28.17
N PRO A 915 12.27 13.61 28.59
CA PRO A 915 11.76 12.29 28.17
C PRO A 915 10.45 11.89 28.86
N PHE A 916 9.68 12.86 29.34
CA PHE A 916 8.39 12.70 30.02
C PHE A 916 7.25 13.39 29.30
N PRO A 917 5.99 13.09 29.66
CA PRO A 917 4.83 13.70 29.03
C PRO A 917 4.76 15.22 29.22
N VAL A 918 4.13 15.89 28.27
CA VAL A 918 3.77 17.30 28.29
C VAL A 918 2.38 17.45 27.70
N ALA A 919 1.53 18.27 28.31
CA ALA A 919 0.20 18.56 27.82
C ALA A 919 -0.13 20.05 28.00
N LEU A 920 -0.47 20.73 26.91
CA LEU A 920 -0.94 22.11 26.89
C LEU A 920 -2.45 22.14 26.65
N THR A 921 -3.24 22.50 27.68
CA THR A 921 -4.70 22.41 27.61
C THR A 921 -5.34 23.72 27.16
N SER A 922 -5.06 24.83 27.83
CA SER A 922 -5.64 26.13 27.51
C SER A 922 -4.72 27.29 27.91
N MET A 923 -5.07 28.50 27.50
CA MET A 923 -4.34 29.70 27.84
C MET A 923 -5.28 30.89 28.04
N ALA A 924 -4.93 31.79 28.97
CA ALA A 924 -5.50 33.11 29.07
C ALA A 924 -4.39 34.16 28.98
N TRP A 925 -4.61 35.27 28.32
CA TRP A 925 -3.67 36.39 28.36
C TRP A 925 -4.33 37.67 28.92
N GLU A 926 -3.54 38.44 29.60
CA GLU A 926 -3.94 39.71 30.17
C GLU A 926 -3.07 40.81 29.54
N GLY A 927 -3.69 41.90 29.21
CA GLY A 927 -2.96 43.00 28.57
C GLY A 927 -3.66 44.34 28.64
N THR A 928 -3.02 45.32 28.07
CA THR A 928 -3.53 46.68 27.96
C THR A 928 -3.86 46.99 26.50
N TYR A 929 -5.11 47.33 26.26
CA TYR A 929 -5.67 47.60 24.96
C TYR A 929 -5.89 49.08 24.74
N SER A 930 -5.43 49.64 23.63
CA SER A 930 -5.63 51.03 23.22
C SER A 930 -6.20 51.10 21.80
N PRO A 931 -7.54 51.27 21.65
CA PRO A 931 -8.13 51.45 20.33
C PRO A 931 -7.58 52.70 19.64
N ARG A 932 -7.31 52.65 18.36
CA ARG A 932 -6.97 53.85 17.57
C ARG A 932 -8.21 54.70 17.34
N TYR A 933 -8.29 55.81 18.01
CA TYR A 933 -9.26 56.83 17.68
C TYR A 933 -8.73 57.65 16.49
N TYR A 934 -9.32 57.51 15.33
CA TYR A 934 -9.15 58.50 14.26
C TYR A 934 -9.82 59.79 14.72
N ARG A 935 -9.04 60.79 15.11
CA ARG A 935 -9.58 62.14 15.15
C ARG A 935 -9.98 62.48 13.70
N ARG A 936 -11.26 62.61 13.43
CA ARG A 936 -11.75 63.34 12.26
C ARG A 936 -11.36 64.78 12.51
N THR A 937 -10.34 65.26 11.79
CA THR A 937 -10.07 66.70 11.59
C THR A 937 -11.06 67.22 10.58
#